data_7dfa73faf29f65e1112c39ea95018060
#
_entry.id   7dfa73faf29f65e1112c39ea95018060
#
_cell.length_a   1.000
_cell.length_b   1.000
_cell.length_c   1.000
_cell.angle_alpha   90.00
_cell.angle_beta   90.00
_cell.angle_gamma   90.00
#
_symmetry.space_group_name_H-M   'P 1'
#
loop_
_entity.id
_entity.type
_entity.pdbx_description
1 polymer ?
#
loop_
_entity_poly.entity_id
_entity_poly.type
_entity_poly.pdbx_seq_one_letter_code
_entity_poly.pdbx_strand_id
1 'polypeptide(L)'
;MNANLELLSDLVHHMKYAKYLPDKNRRETFKETVDRNKQMHQNRYPDLADEIDSAYQFVYEKKVIPSMRSMQFAGTAIDVNPTRMFNCSYLPVVDWLAFSETMFLLLSGAGVGYSVQKHHVDQLPEIRKPIKSRRYLIQDSIEGWADAIKMLMRAYFDGRPLPLFDYRAIREKGARLVISGGKAPGPEPLKKAINQIQSMFDGKKDGDKMTPLECHDMMCIIADAVLAGGIRRSALISLFSISDEGMMKCKTAYDVVEEEILSTHDGVYNIRLSVWRDGQYCKTQDVFLDKDSYQAMQETGKMEWYYFYPERARSNNSIVIARPLITKELFETKWDVIKNSGSGEPGLYFTNSIELGSNPCCEISLNPYQFCNLTSINVSNLESQEDLNERAKVAAFIGTLQASYTDFHYLRNQWKKQTEKEALLGVSLTGIASIDESDFDFAESAKCSVEENVRIAKILGINPAKRVTCIKPEGTGSLVLGTSSGIHAWHNDFYNRRLRVGKNEAIYKYLLENVPEVVEDEVFGDGAVITVPVKAPDRAKIRTEDVEQFLNRIKHFTKTWVQSGHNGGMNTHNVSATVSIRQDDWSRVSTWLWDNQDAFNGLSFLPYDTGTYVQAPFEDIDKTRYEEFSKRVQRINLEDVLEIEDNTNLQGELACSGGECEVY
;
A
#
# COMPACT_ATOMS: atom_id res chain seq x y z
N MET A 1 -15.55 -17.14 14.70
CA MET A 1 -14.65 -17.38 13.52
C MET A 1 -14.58 -18.90 13.32
N ASN A 2 -14.50 -19.41 12.09
CA ASN A 2 -14.25 -20.85 11.90
C ASN A 2 -12.76 -21.15 12.07
N ALA A 3 -12.40 -22.41 12.39
CA ALA A 3 -11.01 -22.79 12.70
C ALA A 3 -10.00 -22.47 11.59
N ASN A 4 -10.38 -22.55 10.32
CA ASN A 4 -9.47 -22.22 9.21
C ASN A 4 -9.24 -20.72 9.07
N LEU A 5 -10.26 -19.88 9.32
CA LEU A 5 -10.10 -18.42 9.36
C LEU A 5 -9.27 -17.98 10.57
N GLU A 6 -9.39 -18.68 11.71
CA GLU A 6 -8.56 -18.43 12.88
C GLU A 6 -7.10 -18.78 12.59
N LEU A 7 -6.84 -19.94 12.00
CA LEU A 7 -5.50 -20.33 11.56
C LEU A 7 -4.92 -19.33 10.54
N LEU A 8 -5.71 -18.91 9.55
CA LEU A 8 -5.28 -17.91 8.57
C LEU A 8 -4.91 -16.59 9.24
N SER A 9 -5.72 -16.14 10.21
CA SER A 9 -5.46 -14.96 11.02
C SER A 9 -4.12 -15.07 11.77
N ASP A 10 -3.89 -16.20 12.42
CA ASP A 10 -2.68 -16.44 13.21
C ASP A 10 -1.43 -16.59 12.33
N LEU A 11 -1.54 -17.26 11.18
CA LEU A 11 -0.46 -17.32 10.18
C LEU A 11 -0.06 -15.93 9.69
N VAL A 12 -1.03 -15.11 9.29
CA VAL A 12 -0.77 -13.74 8.81
C VAL A 12 -0.17 -12.89 9.92
N HIS A 13 -0.70 -12.97 11.15
CA HIS A 13 -0.11 -12.27 12.29
C HIS A 13 1.33 -12.72 12.53
N HIS A 14 1.59 -14.03 12.61
CA HIS A 14 2.92 -14.61 12.85
C HIS A 14 3.93 -14.16 11.79
N MET A 15 3.56 -14.22 10.52
CA MET A 15 4.46 -13.89 9.41
C MET A 15 4.75 -12.40 9.28
N LYS A 16 3.77 -11.52 9.63
CA LYS A 16 3.82 -10.10 9.22
C LYS A 16 3.94 -9.11 10.38
N TYR A 17 3.48 -9.43 11.58
CA TYR A 17 3.35 -8.48 12.69
C TYR A 17 4.05 -8.90 13.98
N ALA A 18 4.21 -10.20 14.18
CA ALA A 18 4.87 -10.76 15.35
C ALA A 18 6.37 -10.47 15.34
N LYS A 19 6.89 -9.89 16.44
CA LYS A 19 8.33 -9.71 16.63
C LYS A 19 8.98 -11.00 17.10
N TYR A 20 10.22 -11.19 16.69
CA TYR A 20 11.06 -12.28 17.20
C TYR A 20 11.49 -12.02 18.66
N LEU A 21 11.28 -13.00 19.53
CA LEU A 21 11.62 -12.99 20.95
C LEU A 21 12.85 -13.89 21.18
N PRO A 22 14.07 -13.33 21.29
CA PRO A 22 15.30 -14.12 21.44
C PRO A 22 15.28 -15.04 22.67
N ASP A 23 14.69 -14.57 23.79
CA ASP A 23 14.65 -15.31 25.04
C ASP A 23 13.70 -16.53 25.00
N LYS A 24 12.77 -16.54 24.01
CA LYS A 24 11.78 -17.60 23.82
C LYS A 24 12.04 -18.45 22.56
N ASN A 25 12.99 -18.06 21.71
CA ASN A 25 13.28 -18.69 20.40
C ASN A 25 12.01 -18.84 19.53
N ARG A 26 11.11 -17.86 19.55
CA ARG A 26 9.90 -17.81 18.75
C ARG A 26 9.44 -16.37 18.51
N ARG A 27 8.44 -16.21 17.70
CA ARG A 27 7.76 -14.91 17.53
C ARG A 27 6.69 -14.68 18.59
N GLU A 28 6.27 -13.42 18.72
CA GLU A 28 5.13 -13.01 19.56
C GLU A 28 3.85 -13.75 19.17
N THR A 29 3.03 -14.09 20.15
CA THR A 29 1.61 -14.40 19.93
C THR A 29 0.83 -13.11 19.66
N PHE A 30 -0.40 -13.22 19.12
CA PHE A 30 -1.27 -12.05 18.92
C PHE A 30 -1.46 -11.26 20.22
N LYS A 31 -1.68 -11.97 21.33
CA LYS A 31 -1.82 -11.35 22.65
C LYS A 31 -0.57 -10.56 23.05
N GLU A 32 0.63 -11.12 22.88
CA GLU A 32 1.90 -10.43 23.21
C GLU A 32 2.11 -9.17 22.34
N THR A 33 1.73 -9.23 21.07
CA THR A 33 1.74 -8.04 20.19
C THR A 33 0.78 -6.96 20.66
N VAL A 34 -0.43 -7.35 21.08
CA VAL A 34 -1.44 -6.44 21.63
C VAL A 34 -0.96 -5.85 22.97
N ASP A 35 -0.38 -6.67 23.85
CA ASP A 35 0.18 -6.23 25.14
C ASP A 35 1.29 -5.18 24.93
N ARG A 36 2.19 -5.40 23.97
CA ARG A 36 3.26 -4.46 23.62
C ARG A 36 2.70 -3.13 23.10
N ASN A 37 1.67 -3.17 22.27
CA ASN A 37 1.03 -1.97 21.73
C ASN A 37 0.29 -1.20 22.82
N LYS A 38 -0.47 -1.88 23.65
CA LYS A 38 -1.16 -1.34 24.83
C LYS A 38 -0.18 -0.65 25.77
N GLN A 39 0.90 -1.34 26.14
CA GLN A 39 1.90 -0.84 27.08
C GLN A 39 2.58 0.44 26.57
N MET A 40 2.83 0.56 25.25
CA MET A 40 3.38 1.79 24.66
C MET A 40 2.48 2.99 24.93
N HIS A 41 1.16 2.84 24.77
CA HIS A 41 0.20 3.91 25.05
C HIS A 41 0.04 4.20 26.53
N GLN A 42 0.01 3.17 27.40
CA GLN A 42 -0.05 3.34 28.85
C GLN A 42 1.19 4.04 29.39
N ASN A 43 2.38 3.72 28.89
CA ASN A 43 3.61 4.42 29.28
C ASN A 43 3.58 5.92 28.93
N ARG A 44 2.98 6.27 27.79
CA ARG A 44 2.85 7.66 27.35
C ARG A 44 1.73 8.41 28.08
N TYR A 45 0.67 7.72 28.44
CA TYR A 45 -0.55 8.26 29.05
C TYR A 45 -0.95 7.47 30.29
N PRO A 46 -0.17 7.54 31.39
CA PRO A 46 -0.46 6.76 32.60
C PRO A 46 -1.81 7.13 33.25
N ASP A 47 -2.24 8.39 33.09
CA ASP A 47 -3.54 8.85 33.63
C ASP A 47 -4.75 8.28 32.87
N LEU A 48 -4.55 7.70 31.70
CA LEU A 48 -5.57 7.01 30.90
C LEU A 48 -5.41 5.48 30.93
N ALA A 49 -4.58 4.94 31.83
CA ALA A 49 -4.24 3.51 31.82
C ALA A 49 -5.46 2.59 31.89
N ASP A 50 -6.47 2.92 32.70
CA ASP A 50 -7.69 2.14 32.87
C ASP A 50 -8.58 2.21 31.61
N GLU A 51 -8.71 3.39 31.00
CA GLU A 51 -9.46 3.53 29.74
C GLU A 51 -8.76 2.79 28.59
N ILE A 52 -7.42 2.86 28.52
CA ILE A 52 -6.62 2.09 27.56
C ILE A 52 -6.81 0.59 27.77
N ASP A 53 -6.79 0.13 29.03
CA ASP A 53 -6.99 -1.30 29.30
C ASP A 53 -8.37 -1.78 28.85
N SER A 54 -9.40 -1.00 29.14
CA SER A 54 -10.78 -1.28 28.70
C SER A 54 -10.92 -1.30 27.17
N ALA A 55 -10.33 -0.33 26.47
CA ALA A 55 -10.35 -0.26 25.01
C ALA A 55 -9.63 -1.46 24.37
N TYR A 56 -8.53 -1.91 24.98
CA TYR A 56 -7.75 -3.03 24.46
C TYR A 56 -8.41 -4.40 24.66
N GLN A 57 -9.49 -4.54 25.48
CA GLN A 57 -10.31 -5.75 25.47
C GLN A 57 -10.94 -5.98 24.10
N PHE A 58 -11.41 -4.94 23.42
CA PHE A 58 -11.93 -5.03 22.06
C PHE A 58 -10.85 -5.43 21.04
N VAL A 59 -9.59 -5.09 21.29
CA VAL A 59 -8.46 -5.50 20.44
C VAL A 59 -8.15 -6.99 20.64
N TYR A 60 -8.10 -7.48 21.88
CA TYR A 60 -7.92 -8.91 22.18
C TYR A 60 -9.02 -9.76 21.55
N GLU A 61 -10.25 -9.26 21.54
CA GLU A 61 -11.41 -9.93 20.97
C GLU A 61 -11.50 -9.79 19.43
N LYS A 62 -10.51 -9.14 18.79
CA LYS A 62 -10.50 -8.87 17.35
C LYS A 62 -11.75 -8.12 16.84
N LYS A 63 -12.40 -7.33 17.70
CA LYS A 63 -13.52 -6.43 17.37
C LYS A 63 -13.05 -5.10 16.77
N VAL A 64 -11.93 -4.59 17.28
CA VAL A 64 -11.24 -3.39 16.81
C VAL A 64 -9.76 -3.69 16.69
N ILE A 65 -9.08 -3.07 15.71
CA ILE A 65 -7.62 -3.18 15.59
C ILE A 65 -7.00 -1.79 15.43
N PRO A 66 -5.90 -1.48 16.15
CA PRO A 66 -5.08 -0.28 15.91
C PRO A 66 -4.49 -0.25 14.51
N SER A 67 -3.84 0.83 14.16
CA SER A 67 -2.98 0.86 12.97
C SER A 67 -2.07 -0.37 12.94
N MET A 68 -2.09 -1.10 11.82
CA MET A 68 -1.21 -2.28 11.67
C MET A 68 0.28 -1.91 11.78
N ARG A 69 0.65 -0.66 11.50
CA ARG A 69 2.00 -0.14 11.74
C ARG A 69 2.27 0.08 13.22
N SER A 70 1.30 0.60 13.95
CA SER A 70 1.35 0.69 15.40
C SER A 70 1.53 -0.70 16.02
N MET A 71 0.75 -1.69 15.58
CA MET A 71 0.89 -3.08 16.04
C MET A 71 2.29 -3.65 15.73
N GLN A 72 2.81 -3.45 14.53
CA GLN A 72 4.11 -3.96 14.10
C GLN A 72 5.28 -3.31 14.86
N PHE A 73 5.28 -1.97 15.00
CA PHE A 73 6.44 -1.21 15.47
C PHE A 73 6.33 -0.71 16.92
N ALA A 74 5.23 -0.94 17.64
CA ALA A 74 5.05 -0.45 19.00
C ALA A 74 6.27 -0.66 19.92
N GLY A 75 6.50 0.31 20.80
CA GLY A 75 7.65 0.39 21.71
C GLY A 75 8.81 1.15 21.06
N THR A 76 10.03 0.77 21.35
CA THR A 76 11.28 1.49 21.01
C THR A 76 11.35 1.97 19.57
N ALA A 77 10.81 1.21 18.60
CA ALA A 77 10.86 1.60 17.20
C ALA A 77 10.03 2.87 16.91
N ILE A 78 8.86 3.01 17.54
CA ILE A 78 8.02 4.21 17.44
C ILE A 78 8.59 5.33 18.33
N ASP A 79 9.11 5.02 19.52
CA ASP A 79 9.70 6.01 20.42
C ASP A 79 10.88 6.73 19.75
N VAL A 80 11.72 5.99 19.00
CA VAL A 80 12.85 6.54 18.25
C VAL A 80 12.41 7.26 16.98
N ASN A 81 11.40 6.73 16.28
CA ASN A 81 10.90 7.32 15.04
C ASN A 81 9.36 7.25 14.98
N PRO A 82 8.66 8.27 15.49
CA PRO A 82 7.20 8.33 15.51
C PRO A 82 6.52 8.28 14.11
N THR A 83 7.26 8.54 13.03
CA THR A 83 6.75 8.32 11.66
C THR A 83 6.25 6.88 11.46
N ARG A 84 6.82 5.91 12.19
CA ARG A 84 6.42 4.49 12.14
C ARG A 84 5.05 4.19 12.75
N MET A 85 4.42 5.15 13.42
CA MET A 85 3.03 5.05 13.87
C MET A 85 2.05 5.01 12.70
N PHE A 86 2.39 5.75 11.63
CA PHE A 86 1.49 6.04 10.53
C PHE A 86 1.69 5.11 9.34
N ASN A 87 0.57 4.67 8.73
CA ASN A 87 0.63 3.78 7.58
C ASN A 87 1.11 4.48 6.32
N CYS A 88 0.68 5.72 6.09
CA CYS A 88 0.88 6.42 4.84
C CYS A 88 0.99 7.95 5.03
N SER A 89 1.39 8.62 3.96
CA SER A 89 1.62 10.06 3.92
C SER A 89 1.37 10.60 2.51
N TYR A 90 1.38 11.94 2.37
CA TYR A 90 1.25 12.61 1.07
C TYR A 90 2.16 13.83 0.99
N LEU A 91 2.80 14.03 -0.18
CA LEU A 91 3.57 15.23 -0.51
C LEU A 91 3.50 15.59 -1.99
N PRO A 92 3.49 16.89 -2.37
CA PRO A 92 3.67 17.31 -3.75
C PRO A 92 5.15 17.41 -4.12
N VAL A 93 5.49 17.16 -5.38
CA VAL A 93 6.85 17.35 -5.91
C VAL A 93 7.02 18.80 -6.36
N VAL A 94 7.18 19.69 -5.39
CA VAL A 94 7.36 21.14 -5.62
C VAL A 94 8.80 21.60 -5.41
N ASP A 95 9.61 20.79 -4.75
CA ASP A 95 11.02 21.01 -4.53
C ASP A 95 11.78 19.67 -4.48
N TRP A 96 13.09 19.71 -4.60
CA TRP A 96 13.93 18.51 -4.66
C TRP A 96 14.02 17.75 -3.32
N LEU A 97 13.61 18.34 -2.18
CA LEU A 97 13.52 17.63 -0.90
C LEU A 97 12.47 16.53 -0.93
N ALA A 98 11.46 16.63 -1.78
CA ALA A 98 10.42 15.61 -1.94
C ALA A 98 11.00 14.21 -2.16
N PHE A 99 12.07 14.08 -2.94
CA PHE A 99 12.72 12.80 -3.23
C PHE A 99 13.40 12.20 -1.98
N SER A 100 14.11 13.01 -1.20
CA SER A 100 14.77 12.53 0.03
C SER A 100 13.78 12.24 1.15
N GLU A 101 12.73 13.04 1.29
CA GLU A 101 11.65 12.77 2.25
C GLU A 101 10.90 11.48 1.88
N THR A 102 10.67 11.22 0.60
CA THR A 102 10.06 9.95 0.13
C THR A 102 10.94 8.75 0.51
N MET A 103 12.26 8.81 0.30
CA MET A 103 13.16 7.74 0.73
C MET A 103 13.05 7.50 2.24
N PHE A 104 13.08 8.55 3.05
CA PHE A 104 12.95 8.46 4.51
C PHE A 104 11.61 7.85 4.95
N LEU A 105 10.49 8.33 4.36
CA LEU A 105 9.14 7.85 4.67
C LEU A 105 8.98 6.36 4.36
N LEU A 106 9.42 5.93 3.17
CA LEU A 106 9.37 4.53 2.75
C LEU A 106 10.23 3.64 3.65
N LEU A 107 11.46 4.05 4.00
CA LEU A 107 12.35 3.34 4.92
C LEU A 107 11.80 3.31 6.36
N SER A 108 11.02 4.30 6.76
CA SER A 108 10.28 4.29 8.03
C SER A 108 9.07 3.36 8.02
N GLY A 109 8.69 2.84 6.85
CA GLY A 109 7.56 1.92 6.69
C GLY A 109 6.25 2.62 6.30
N ALA A 110 6.23 3.92 6.06
CA ALA A 110 5.05 4.64 5.57
C ALA A 110 4.93 4.53 4.05
N GLY A 111 3.74 4.31 3.52
CA GLY A 111 3.45 4.48 2.10
C GLY A 111 3.41 5.97 1.72
N VAL A 112 3.66 6.30 0.47
CA VAL A 112 3.73 7.70 0.03
C VAL A 112 2.81 7.95 -1.17
N GLY A 113 1.79 8.78 -0.96
CA GLY A 113 1.12 9.46 -2.05
C GLY A 113 1.94 10.67 -2.47
N TYR A 114 2.07 10.90 -3.74
CA TYR A 114 2.76 12.08 -4.24
C TYR A 114 2.09 12.67 -5.46
N SER A 115 2.24 13.98 -5.63
CA SER A 115 1.72 14.66 -6.81
C SER A 115 2.83 15.10 -7.74
N VAL A 116 2.76 14.63 -8.98
CA VAL A 116 3.53 15.14 -10.12
C VAL A 116 2.64 15.95 -11.07
N GLN A 117 1.57 16.56 -10.55
CA GLN A 117 0.79 17.49 -11.36
C GLN A 117 1.70 18.60 -11.92
N LYS A 118 1.41 19.02 -13.13
CA LYS A 118 2.27 19.97 -13.84
C LYS A 118 2.59 21.23 -13.04
N HIS A 119 1.60 21.83 -12.39
CA HIS A 119 1.79 23.05 -11.56
C HIS A 119 2.66 22.82 -10.32
N HIS A 120 2.79 21.58 -9.83
CA HIS A 120 3.75 21.24 -8.78
C HIS A 120 5.17 21.09 -9.35
N VAL A 121 5.34 20.27 -10.39
CA VAL A 121 6.65 20.01 -11.00
C VAL A 121 7.26 21.25 -11.63
N ASP A 122 6.45 22.15 -12.18
CA ASP A 122 6.92 23.44 -12.75
C ASP A 122 7.62 24.34 -11.70
N GLN A 123 7.40 24.10 -10.40
CA GLN A 123 8.07 24.81 -9.29
C GLN A 123 9.50 24.31 -9.04
N LEU A 124 9.86 23.11 -9.54
CA LEU A 124 11.23 22.63 -9.43
C LEU A 124 12.21 23.59 -10.14
N PRO A 125 13.41 23.83 -9.55
CA PRO A 125 14.43 24.61 -10.22
C PRO A 125 14.88 23.96 -11.54
N GLU A 126 15.47 24.75 -12.42
CA GLU A 126 16.19 24.27 -13.57
C GLU A 126 17.42 23.44 -13.17
N ILE A 127 17.79 22.49 -13.99
CA ILE A 127 18.96 21.65 -13.78
C ILE A 127 20.23 22.47 -13.96
N ARG A 128 21.16 22.30 -13.03
CA ARG A 128 22.50 22.89 -13.03
C ARG A 128 23.53 21.78 -12.88
N LYS A 129 24.18 21.42 -13.96
CA LYS A 129 25.18 20.34 -13.93
C LYS A 129 26.32 20.64 -12.98
N PRO A 130 26.71 19.71 -12.09
CA PRO A 130 27.82 19.90 -11.16
C PRO A 130 29.16 19.94 -11.92
N ILE A 131 29.98 20.97 -11.63
CA ILE A 131 31.30 21.15 -12.28
C ILE A 131 32.40 20.42 -11.50
N LYS A 132 32.20 20.20 -10.19
CA LYS A 132 33.17 19.59 -9.27
C LYS A 132 32.57 18.39 -8.61
N SER A 133 33.41 17.50 -8.09
CA SER A 133 32.98 16.37 -7.28
C SER A 133 33.58 16.42 -5.88
N ARG A 134 32.91 15.78 -4.89
CA ARG A 134 33.38 15.68 -3.50
C ARG A 134 32.99 14.35 -2.93
N ARG A 135 33.90 13.69 -2.23
CA ARG A 135 33.62 12.43 -1.52
C ARG A 135 32.55 12.63 -0.44
N TYR A 136 31.60 11.69 -0.37
CA TYR A 136 30.51 11.67 0.60
C TYR A 136 30.35 10.27 1.17
N LEU A 137 30.60 10.09 2.49
CA LEU A 137 30.39 8.83 3.21
C LEU A 137 28.92 8.72 3.61
N ILE A 138 28.24 7.67 3.15
CA ILE A 138 26.84 7.42 3.50
C ILE A 138 26.78 6.73 4.86
N GLN A 139 26.01 7.29 5.80
CA GLN A 139 25.81 6.69 7.12
C GLN A 139 24.87 5.47 7.04
N ASP A 140 25.11 4.48 7.92
CA ASP A 140 24.31 3.25 8.01
C ASP A 140 23.02 3.47 8.81
N SER A 141 22.13 4.28 8.26
CA SER A 141 20.81 4.60 8.83
C SER A 141 19.82 4.96 7.74
N ILE A 142 18.52 5.00 8.06
CA ILE A 142 17.47 5.44 7.13
C ILE A 142 17.65 6.92 6.74
N GLU A 143 18.12 7.74 7.67
CA GLU A 143 18.49 9.13 7.42
C GLU A 143 19.68 9.24 6.47
N GLY A 144 20.69 8.38 6.63
CA GLY A 144 21.87 8.34 5.76
C GLY A 144 21.54 8.02 4.33
N TRP A 145 20.61 7.09 4.09
CA TRP A 145 20.11 6.76 2.75
C TRP A 145 19.32 7.93 2.15
N ALA A 146 18.43 8.54 2.94
CA ALA A 146 17.67 9.72 2.51
C ALA A 146 18.60 10.92 2.22
N ASP A 147 19.64 11.13 3.03
CA ASP A 147 20.64 12.18 2.81
C ASP A 147 21.49 11.91 1.55
N ALA A 148 21.75 10.65 1.19
CA ALA A 148 22.44 10.35 -0.07
C ALA A 148 21.60 10.83 -1.28
N ILE A 149 20.30 10.56 -1.31
CA ILE A 149 19.39 11.11 -2.32
C ILE A 149 19.37 12.64 -2.28
N LYS A 150 19.27 13.24 -1.09
CA LYS A 150 19.30 14.69 -0.89
C LYS A 150 20.56 15.34 -1.46
N MET A 151 21.71 14.73 -1.23
CA MET A 151 22.99 15.27 -1.73
C MET A 151 23.07 15.16 -3.25
N LEU A 152 22.54 14.08 -3.85
CA LEU A 152 22.46 13.93 -5.30
C LEU A 152 21.55 15.02 -5.91
N MET A 153 20.35 15.21 -5.35
CA MET A 153 19.41 16.25 -5.81
C MET A 153 20.03 17.64 -5.73
N ARG A 154 20.69 17.98 -4.61
CA ARG A 154 21.38 19.28 -4.45
C ARG A 154 22.49 19.50 -5.46
N ALA A 155 23.18 18.44 -5.90
CA ALA A 155 24.20 18.57 -6.90
C ALA A 155 23.64 19.11 -8.23
N TYR A 156 22.48 18.58 -8.64
CA TYR A 156 21.87 18.91 -9.94
C TYR A 156 20.88 20.08 -9.90
N PHE A 157 20.25 20.38 -8.77
CA PHE A 157 19.32 21.50 -8.68
C PHE A 157 19.96 22.77 -8.11
N ASP A 158 20.90 22.64 -7.17
CA ASP A 158 21.60 23.81 -6.56
C ASP A 158 23.00 24.04 -7.14
N GLY A 159 23.44 23.24 -8.12
CA GLY A 159 24.80 23.32 -8.70
C GLY A 159 25.91 23.05 -7.68
N ARG A 160 25.65 22.17 -6.68
CA ARG A 160 26.65 21.77 -5.69
C ARG A 160 27.59 20.71 -6.25
N PRO A 161 28.75 20.46 -5.61
CA PRO A 161 29.64 19.40 -6.03
C PRO A 161 28.93 18.04 -6.07
N LEU A 162 29.13 17.26 -7.16
CA LEU A 162 28.61 15.91 -7.31
C LEU A 162 29.18 15.01 -6.21
N PRO A 163 28.35 14.33 -5.41
CA PRO A 163 28.84 13.40 -4.39
C PRO A 163 29.47 12.15 -5.05
N LEU A 164 30.72 11.89 -4.71
CA LEU A 164 31.36 10.59 -4.96
C LEU A 164 31.04 9.71 -3.74
N PHE A 165 30.01 8.91 -3.85
CA PHE A 165 29.47 8.16 -2.73
C PHE A 165 30.40 7.05 -2.27
N ASP A 166 30.61 6.99 -0.96
CA ASP A 166 31.35 5.94 -0.26
C ASP A 166 30.37 5.12 0.59
N TYR A 167 30.21 3.85 0.24
CA TYR A 167 29.23 2.95 0.83
C TYR A 167 29.77 2.08 1.97
N ARG A 168 31.06 2.21 2.34
CA ARG A 168 31.77 1.32 3.27
C ARG A 168 31.20 1.30 4.68
N ALA A 169 30.48 2.36 5.10
CA ALA A 169 29.86 2.40 6.41
C ALA A 169 28.54 1.60 6.47
N ILE A 170 27.91 1.35 5.32
CA ILE A 170 26.66 0.59 5.25
C ILE A 170 26.95 -0.88 5.57
N ARG A 171 26.19 -1.45 6.50
CA ARG A 171 26.30 -2.86 6.89
C ARG A 171 26.06 -3.81 5.70
N GLU A 172 26.68 -4.97 5.77
CA GLU A 172 26.58 -5.99 4.72
C GLU A 172 25.18 -6.60 4.65
N LYS A 173 24.86 -7.17 3.48
CA LYS A 173 23.63 -7.94 3.27
C LYS A 173 23.55 -9.09 4.27
N GLY A 174 22.38 -9.22 4.92
CA GLY A 174 22.11 -10.28 5.90
C GLY A 174 22.42 -9.90 7.35
N ALA A 175 23.02 -8.74 7.64
CA ALA A 175 23.21 -8.26 9.00
C ALA A 175 21.85 -7.99 9.68
N ARG A 176 21.72 -8.34 10.97
CA ARG A 176 20.47 -8.20 11.73
C ARG A 176 20.06 -6.74 11.92
N LEU A 177 18.77 -6.44 11.73
CA LEU A 177 18.16 -5.14 12.02
C LEU A 177 17.50 -5.17 13.42
N VAL A 178 18.18 -4.64 14.43
CA VAL A 178 17.76 -4.76 15.83
C VAL A 178 16.45 -4.02 16.14
N ILE A 179 16.23 -2.84 15.53
CA ILE A 179 15.08 -1.96 15.84
C ILE A 179 13.84 -2.37 15.04
N SER A 180 13.99 -2.62 13.74
CA SER A 180 12.89 -2.94 12.84
C SER A 180 12.58 -4.42 12.70
N GLY A 181 13.52 -5.28 13.08
CA GLY A 181 13.50 -6.71 12.79
C GLY A 181 13.97 -7.04 11.37
N GLY A 182 14.27 -8.31 11.12
CA GLY A 182 14.73 -8.81 9.83
C GLY A 182 16.20 -8.55 9.53
N LYS A 183 16.58 -8.70 8.25
CA LYS A 183 17.98 -8.64 7.76
C LYS A 183 18.22 -7.45 6.84
N ALA A 184 19.42 -6.87 6.90
CA ALA A 184 19.82 -5.72 6.09
C ALA A 184 20.01 -6.12 4.61
N PRO A 185 19.71 -5.20 3.66
CA PRO A 185 19.87 -5.44 2.22
C PRO A 185 21.32 -5.30 1.73
N GLY A 186 22.18 -4.66 2.52
CA GLY A 186 23.48 -4.17 2.05
C GLY A 186 23.37 -2.90 1.21
N PRO A 187 24.47 -2.41 0.64
CA PRO A 187 24.52 -1.14 -0.08
C PRO A 187 23.98 -1.18 -1.53
N GLU A 188 23.89 -2.35 -2.15
CA GLU A 188 23.66 -2.49 -3.59
C GLU A 188 22.31 -1.89 -4.08
N PRO A 189 21.16 -2.02 -3.36
CA PRO A 189 19.92 -1.39 -3.80
C PRO A 189 20.02 0.14 -3.89
N LEU A 190 20.64 0.78 -2.89
CA LEU A 190 20.86 2.22 -2.89
C LEU A 190 21.80 2.66 -4.01
N LYS A 191 22.89 1.90 -4.22
CA LYS A 191 23.85 2.17 -5.28
C LYS A 191 23.22 2.10 -6.68
N LYS A 192 22.39 1.07 -6.93
CA LYS A 192 21.62 0.94 -8.16
C LYS A 192 20.71 2.15 -8.38
N ALA A 193 19.94 2.55 -7.37
CA ALA A 193 19.02 3.70 -7.46
C ALA A 193 19.78 5.01 -7.72
N ILE A 194 20.86 5.27 -7.02
CA ILE A 194 21.70 6.47 -7.23
C ILE A 194 22.22 6.51 -8.68
N ASN A 195 22.73 5.40 -9.19
CA ASN A 195 23.23 5.32 -10.56
C ASN A 195 22.13 5.56 -11.60
N GLN A 196 20.95 4.98 -11.41
CA GLN A 196 19.81 5.18 -12.31
C GLN A 196 19.36 6.65 -12.32
N ILE A 197 19.18 7.27 -11.15
CA ILE A 197 18.79 8.67 -11.03
C ILE A 197 19.87 9.59 -11.62
N GLN A 198 21.15 9.33 -11.36
CA GLN A 198 22.25 10.08 -11.92
C GLN A 198 22.24 10.01 -13.46
N SER A 199 22.02 8.83 -14.05
CA SER A 199 21.93 8.65 -15.49
C SER A 199 20.79 9.47 -16.12
N MET A 200 19.66 9.66 -15.42
CA MET A 200 18.57 10.52 -15.89
C MET A 200 19.03 11.99 -15.98
N PHE A 201 19.77 12.47 -14.98
CA PHE A 201 20.31 13.83 -15.01
C PHE A 201 21.44 14.01 -16.03
N ASP A 202 22.27 12.97 -16.25
CA ASP A 202 23.37 13.03 -17.21
C ASP A 202 22.84 13.23 -18.65
N GLY A 203 21.65 12.72 -18.93
CA GLY A 203 20.92 12.94 -20.20
C GLY A 203 20.40 14.37 -20.41
N LYS A 204 20.37 15.22 -19.37
CA LYS A 204 19.86 16.60 -19.42
C LYS A 204 20.96 17.60 -19.71
N LYS A 205 20.55 18.81 -20.12
CA LYS A 205 21.43 19.99 -20.28
C LYS A 205 21.21 20.98 -19.13
N ASP A 206 22.17 21.88 -18.94
CA ASP A 206 21.98 23.06 -18.06
C ASP A 206 20.78 23.89 -18.53
N GLY A 207 19.91 24.26 -17.59
CA GLY A 207 18.68 24.99 -17.85
C GLY A 207 17.47 24.12 -18.23
N ASP A 208 17.65 22.82 -18.44
CA ASP A 208 16.50 21.91 -18.64
C ASP A 208 15.67 21.80 -17.35
N LYS A 209 14.38 21.50 -17.51
CA LYS A 209 13.47 21.16 -16.41
C LYS A 209 13.15 19.69 -16.39
N MET A 210 12.80 19.18 -15.21
CA MET A 210 12.25 17.84 -15.07
C MET A 210 10.78 17.82 -15.53
N THR A 211 10.39 16.75 -16.17
CA THR A 211 9.00 16.47 -16.53
C THR A 211 8.27 15.70 -15.42
N PRO A 212 6.93 15.72 -15.39
CA PRO A 212 6.15 14.90 -14.46
C PRO A 212 6.52 13.41 -14.51
N LEU A 213 6.69 12.85 -15.71
CA LEU A 213 7.06 11.44 -15.90
C LEU A 213 8.45 11.12 -15.36
N GLU A 214 9.44 11.99 -15.58
CA GLU A 214 10.78 11.80 -15.00
C GLU A 214 10.78 11.89 -13.48
N CYS A 215 9.99 12.79 -12.89
CA CYS A 215 9.81 12.85 -11.44
C CYS A 215 9.13 11.58 -10.91
N HIS A 216 8.12 11.06 -11.62
CA HIS A 216 7.47 9.80 -11.33
C HIS A 216 8.47 8.62 -11.35
N ASP A 217 9.27 8.52 -12.41
CA ASP A 217 10.28 7.46 -12.55
C ASP A 217 11.31 7.51 -11.41
N MET A 218 11.78 8.72 -11.01
CA MET A 218 12.66 8.84 -9.84
C MET A 218 12.01 8.37 -8.55
N MET A 219 10.72 8.68 -8.30
CA MET A 219 9.99 8.16 -7.14
C MET A 219 9.88 6.64 -7.15
N CYS A 220 9.63 6.05 -8.31
CA CYS A 220 9.56 4.60 -8.47
C CYS A 220 10.93 3.93 -8.28
N ILE A 221 12.02 4.51 -8.76
CA ILE A 221 13.39 4.03 -8.54
C ILE A 221 13.75 4.05 -7.04
N ILE A 222 13.39 5.13 -6.32
CA ILE A 222 13.58 5.23 -4.87
C ILE A 222 12.81 4.13 -4.15
N ALA A 223 11.58 3.88 -4.55
CA ALA A 223 10.74 2.84 -3.98
C ALA A 223 11.28 1.43 -4.27
N ASP A 224 11.83 1.19 -5.45
CA ASP A 224 12.46 -0.09 -5.81
C ASP A 224 13.69 -0.39 -4.92
N ALA A 225 14.50 0.63 -4.60
CA ALA A 225 15.61 0.49 -3.68
C ALA A 225 15.17 0.09 -2.27
N VAL A 226 14.07 0.65 -1.78
CA VAL A 226 13.50 0.31 -0.46
C VAL A 226 12.94 -1.10 -0.44
N LEU A 227 12.27 -1.53 -1.50
CA LEU A 227 11.73 -2.89 -1.64
C LEU A 227 12.86 -3.93 -1.67
N ALA A 228 13.85 -3.73 -2.53
CA ALA A 228 15.03 -4.60 -2.59
C ALA A 228 15.79 -4.65 -1.25
N GLY A 229 15.59 -3.61 -0.42
CA GLY A 229 16.08 -3.50 0.94
C GLY A 229 15.43 -4.44 1.96
N GLY A 230 14.38 -5.16 1.63
CA GLY A 230 13.77 -6.16 2.52
C GLY A 230 12.99 -5.58 3.70
N ILE A 231 12.86 -4.27 3.81
CA ILE A 231 12.24 -3.62 4.98
C ILE A 231 10.71 -3.57 4.83
N ARG A 232 10.21 -3.42 3.61
CA ARG A 232 8.79 -3.42 3.25
C ARG A 232 8.60 -3.34 1.74
N ARG A 233 7.43 -3.77 1.21
CA ARG A 233 6.93 -3.28 -0.07
C ARG A 233 6.71 -1.77 0.01
N SER A 234 7.28 -1.05 -0.95
CA SER A 234 6.94 0.35 -1.16
C SER A 234 5.53 0.45 -1.71
N ALA A 235 4.67 1.19 -1.03
CA ALA A 235 3.37 1.57 -1.54
C ALA A 235 3.43 3.02 -1.98
N LEU A 236 3.20 3.26 -3.28
CA LEU A 236 3.14 4.58 -3.87
C LEU A 236 1.81 4.80 -4.58
N ILE A 237 1.34 6.04 -4.62
CA ILE A 237 0.37 6.52 -5.59
C ILE A 237 0.85 7.83 -6.20
N SER A 238 0.85 7.89 -7.52
CA SER A 238 1.15 9.09 -8.29
C SER A 238 -0.14 9.79 -8.68
N LEU A 239 -0.28 11.05 -8.29
CA LEU A 239 -1.37 11.92 -8.69
C LEU A 239 -0.86 12.87 -9.78
N PHE A 240 -1.48 12.86 -10.96
CA PHE A 240 -1.02 13.62 -12.10
C PHE A 240 -2.14 14.39 -12.82
N SER A 241 -1.75 15.42 -13.59
CA SER A 241 -2.70 16.28 -14.30
C SER A 241 -3.42 15.54 -15.41
N ILE A 242 -4.73 15.74 -15.54
CA ILE A 242 -5.57 15.16 -16.61
C ILE A 242 -5.07 15.43 -18.03
N SER A 243 -4.31 16.50 -18.22
CA SER A 243 -3.71 16.88 -19.50
C SER A 243 -2.33 16.24 -19.77
N ASP A 244 -1.80 15.44 -18.86
CA ASP A 244 -0.47 14.84 -18.99
C ASP A 244 -0.53 13.50 -19.74
N GLU A 245 -0.33 13.54 -21.05
CA GLU A 245 -0.36 12.35 -21.92
C GLU A 245 0.82 11.39 -21.64
N GLY A 246 1.97 11.89 -21.17
CA GLY A 246 3.11 11.07 -20.78
C GLY A 246 2.76 10.16 -19.59
N MET A 247 2.16 10.74 -18.57
CA MET A 247 1.68 10.00 -17.40
C MET A 247 0.50 9.09 -17.72
N MET A 248 -0.44 9.53 -18.59
CA MET A 248 -1.58 8.72 -19.02
C MET A 248 -1.16 7.38 -19.65
N LYS A 249 -0.07 7.41 -20.42
CA LYS A 249 0.39 6.26 -21.21
C LYS A 249 1.61 5.56 -20.60
N CYS A 250 2.12 5.97 -19.43
CA CYS A 250 3.40 5.47 -18.92
C CYS A 250 3.39 3.96 -18.61
N LYS A 251 2.22 3.37 -18.39
CA LYS A 251 1.99 1.94 -18.18
C LYS A 251 1.15 1.30 -19.30
N THR A 252 1.34 1.70 -20.53
CA THR A 252 0.77 1.03 -21.70
C THR A 252 1.88 0.34 -22.50
N ALA A 253 1.51 -0.64 -23.31
CA ALA A 253 2.46 -1.34 -24.18
C ALA A 253 3.14 -0.40 -25.18
N TYR A 254 4.35 -0.75 -25.57
CA TYR A 254 5.15 -0.06 -26.58
C TYR A 254 5.07 -0.78 -27.92
N ASP A 255 5.16 -0.04 -29.03
CA ASP A 255 5.31 -0.61 -30.36
C ASP A 255 6.77 -1.07 -30.56
N VAL A 256 6.97 -2.33 -30.95
CA VAL A 256 8.28 -2.88 -31.29
C VAL A 256 8.58 -2.55 -32.76
N VAL A 257 9.67 -1.82 -33.00
CA VAL A 257 10.04 -1.39 -34.35
C VAL A 257 11.26 -2.17 -34.87
N GLU A 258 12.20 -2.48 -33.99
CA GLU A 258 13.37 -3.27 -34.31
C GLU A 258 13.60 -4.35 -33.29
N GLU A 259 13.96 -5.55 -33.72
CA GLU A 259 14.35 -6.66 -32.85
C GLU A 259 15.64 -7.33 -33.36
N GLU A 260 16.51 -7.73 -32.45
CA GLU A 260 17.71 -8.51 -32.71
C GLU A 260 17.80 -9.65 -31.67
N ILE A 261 17.71 -10.89 -32.12
CA ILE A 261 17.89 -12.05 -31.22
C ILE A 261 19.40 -12.20 -30.93
N LEU A 262 19.77 -11.99 -29.67
CA LEU A 262 21.15 -12.08 -29.21
C LEU A 262 21.53 -13.53 -28.87
N SER A 263 20.62 -14.26 -28.22
CA SER A 263 20.80 -15.68 -27.90
C SER A 263 19.46 -16.34 -27.55
N THR A 264 19.42 -17.67 -27.63
CA THR A 264 18.30 -18.49 -27.19
C THR A 264 18.85 -19.66 -26.39
N HIS A 265 18.32 -19.87 -25.17
CA HIS A 265 18.73 -20.97 -24.30
C HIS A 265 17.52 -21.47 -23.49
N ASP A 266 17.26 -22.78 -23.51
CA ASP A 266 16.19 -23.45 -22.76
C ASP A 266 14.80 -22.79 -22.92
N GLY A 267 14.48 -22.32 -24.13
CA GLY A 267 13.19 -21.66 -24.43
C GLY A 267 13.08 -20.21 -23.99
N VAL A 268 14.15 -19.63 -23.47
CA VAL A 268 14.28 -18.20 -23.15
C VAL A 268 15.06 -17.49 -24.27
N TYR A 269 14.46 -16.42 -24.77
CA TYR A 269 15.03 -15.56 -25.80
C TYR A 269 15.65 -14.31 -25.16
N ASN A 270 16.94 -14.09 -25.37
CA ASN A 270 17.57 -12.80 -25.07
C ASN A 270 17.55 -11.96 -26.34
N ILE A 271 16.79 -10.86 -26.31
CA ILE A 271 16.47 -10.06 -27.50
C ILE A 271 16.76 -8.58 -27.21
N ARG A 272 17.41 -7.90 -28.14
CA ARG A 272 17.51 -6.45 -28.15
C ARG A 272 16.30 -5.87 -28.85
N LEU A 273 15.51 -5.05 -28.15
CA LEU A 273 14.33 -4.41 -28.67
C LEU A 273 14.50 -2.89 -28.73
N SER A 274 14.18 -2.30 -29.87
CA SER A 274 13.98 -0.85 -30.00
C SER A 274 12.48 -0.57 -30.03
N VAL A 275 12.00 0.20 -29.05
CA VAL A 275 10.57 0.45 -28.83
C VAL A 275 10.21 1.91 -29.00
N TRP A 276 9.00 2.12 -29.51
CA TRP A 276 8.45 3.41 -29.86
C TRP A 276 7.07 3.58 -29.23
N ARG A 277 6.65 4.84 -29.11
CA ARG A 277 5.29 5.21 -28.68
C ARG A 277 4.83 6.43 -29.47
N ASP A 278 3.62 6.33 -30.05
CA ASP A 278 3.05 7.41 -30.87
C ASP A 278 4.02 7.88 -31.98
N GLY A 279 4.77 6.96 -32.60
CA GLY A 279 5.74 7.25 -33.64
C GLY A 279 7.06 7.89 -33.17
N GLN A 280 7.30 7.96 -31.87
CA GLN A 280 8.53 8.50 -31.28
C GLN A 280 9.36 7.39 -30.65
N TYR A 281 10.67 7.41 -30.92
CA TYR A 281 11.62 6.51 -30.27
C TYR A 281 11.61 6.70 -28.73
N CYS A 282 11.52 5.61 -28.00
CA CYS A 282 11.54 5.62 -26.54
C CYS A 282 12.83 5.05 -25.97
N LYS A 283 13.19 3.81 -26.34
CA LYS A 283 14.32 3.11 -25.73
C LYS A 283 14.76 1.91 -26.56
N THR A 284 16.05 1.57 -26.49
CA THR A 284 16.57 0.27 -26.90
C THR A 284 17.11 -0.46 -25.68
N GLN A 285 16.69 -1.71 -25.47
CA GLN A 285 17.08 -2.50 -24.31
C GLN A 285 17.10 -4.00 -24.64
N ASP A 286 18.02 -4.74 -24.00
CA ASP A 286 18.04 -6.18 -24.02
C ASP A 286 17.01 -6.71 -23.01
N VAL A 287 16.12 -7.59 -23.45
CA VAL A 287 15.07 -8.22 -22.64
C VAL A 287 15.13 -9.73 -22.73
N PHE A 288 14.71 -10.41 -21.66
CA PHE A 288 14.61 -11.87 -21.64
C PHE A 288 13.13 -12.24 -21.70
N LEU A 289 12.74 -13.00 -22.73
CA LEU A 289 11.38 -13.44 -22.97
C LEU A 289 11.32 -14.96 -22.95
N ASP A 290 10.31 -15.51 -22.28
CA ASP A 290 9.92 -16.90 -22.50
C ASP A 290 9.26 -17.05 -23.88
N LYS A 291 9.00 -18.31 -24.27
CA LYS A 291 8.45 -18.64 -25.58
C LYS A 291 7.09 -17.99 -25.82
N ASP A 292 6.23 -17.96 -24.81
CA ASP A 292 4.86 -17.45 -24.95
C ASP A 292 4.86 -15.92 -25.07
N SER A 293 5.64 -15.23 -24.25
CA SER A 293 5.84 -13.76 -24.35
C SER A 293 6.46 -13.35 -25.67
N TYR A 294 7.43 -14.12 -26.19
CA TYR A 294 8.02 -13.87 -27.49
C TYR A 294 7.00 -14.04 -28.62
N GLN A 295 6.22 -15.11 -28.58
CA GLN A 295 5.16 -15.33 -29.57
C GLN A 295 4.10 -14.24 -29.53
N ALA A 296 3.63 -13.84 -28.33
CA ALA A 296 2.67 -12.75 -28.17
C ALA A 296 3.22 -11.41 -28.74
N MET A 297 4.50 -11.12 -28.52
CA MET A 297 5.15 -9.96 -29.11
C MET A 297 5.16 -10.03 -30.65
N GLN A 298 5.48 -11.18 -31.24
CA GLN A 298 5.47 -11.39 -32.68
C GLN A 298 4.08 -11.22 -33.31
N GLU A 299 3.05 -11.69 -32.63
CA GLU A 299 1.65 -11.61 -33.09
C GLU A 299 1.09 -10.17 -33.01
N THR A 300 1.45 -9.43 -31.96
CA THR A 300 0.88 -8.10 -31.68
C THR A 300 1.73 -6.95 -32.18
N GLY A 301 3.03 -7.16 -32.40
CA GLY A 301 4.01 -6.10 -32.66
C GLY A 301 4.23 -5.18 -31.46
N LYS A 302 3.82 -5.62 -30.26
CA LYS A 302 3.87 -4.83 -29.03
C LYS A 302 4.59 -5.55 -27.91
N MET A 303 5.17 -4.75 -27.01
CA MET A 303 5.80 -5.24 -25.79
C MET A 303 5.33 -4.45 -24.58
N GLU A 304 5.07 -5.18 -23.49
CA GLU A 304 4.58 -4.59 -22.25
C GLU A 304 5.60 -3.65 -21.61
N TRP A 305 5.10 -2.59 -21.01
CA TRP A 305 5.91 -1.52 -20.42
C TRP A 305 6.86 -1.99 -19.31
N TYR A 306 6.50 -3.00 -18.55
CA TYR A 306 7.28 -3.49 -17.41
C TYR A 306 8.59 -4.17 -17.80
N TYR A 307 8.77 -4.59 -19.04
CA TYR A 307 10.06 -5.06 -19.53
C TYR A 307 11.09 -3.91 -19.64
N PHE A 308 10.62 -2.67 -19.79
CA PHE A 308 11.49 -1.49 -19.97
C PHE A 308 11.59 -0.63 -18.71
N TYR A 309 10.53 -0.57 -17.92
CA TYR A 309 10.42 0.27 -16.72
C TYR A 309 9.74 -0.50 -15.57
N PRO A 310 10.36 -1.60 -15.10
CA PRO A 310 9.76 -2.46 -14.06
C PRO A 310 9.51 -1.71 -12.74
N GLU A 311 10.30 -0.66 -12.46
CA GLU A 311 10.13 0.19 -11.27
C GLU A 311 8.78 0.90 -11.22
N ARG A 312 8.13 1.18 -12.36
CA ARG A 312 6.80 1.81 -12.39
C ARG A 312 5.70 0.94 -11.77
N ALA A 313 5.93 -0.36 -11.64
CA ALA A 313 5.04 -1.27 -10.90
C ALA A 313 4.99 -0.94 -9.38
N ARG A 314 5.88 -0.08 -8.88
CA ARG A 314 5.89 0.34 -7.46
C ARG A 314 4.85 1.40 -7.12
N SER A 315 4.18 1.99 -8.10
CA SER A 315 3.22 3.07 -7.91
C SER A 315 1.91 2.78 -8.63
N ASN A 316 0.78 2.97 -7.95
CA ASN A 316 -0.50 3.17 -8.62
C ASN A 316 -0.52 4.58 -9.20
N ASN A 317 -1.19 4.77 -10.33
CA ASN A 317 -1.29 6.07 -10.98
C ASN A 317 -2.75 6.50 -11.05
N SER A 318 -3.06 7.76 -10.68
CA SER A 318 -4.42 8.29 -10.72
C SER A 318 -4.47 9.68 -11.34
N ILE A 319 -5.45 9.88 -12.21
CA ILE A 319 -5.75 11.20 -12.82
C ILE A 319 -6.43 12.06 -11.76
N VAL A 320 -5.91 13.28 -11.56
CA VAL A 320 -6.58 14.27 -10.71
C VAL A 320 -7.66 14.97 -11.52
N ILE A 321 -8.90 14.88 -11.04
CA ILE A 321 -10.09 15.46 -11.66
C ILE A 321 -10.70 16.47 -10.70
N ALA A 322 -10.59 17.75 -11.04
CA ALA A 322 -11.27 18.82 -10.29
C ALA A 322 -12.77 18.83 -10.63
N ARG A 323 -13.64 18.45 -9.68
CA ARG A 323 -15.10 18.35 -9.89
C ARG A 323 -15.72 19.59 -10.55
N PRO A 324 -15.38 20.82 -10.13
CA PRO A 324 -15.97 22.03 -10.74
C PRO A 324 -15.55 22.28 -12.19
N LEU A 325 -14.50 21.61 -12.70
CA LEU A 325 -13.87 21.93 -13.98
C LEU A 325 -14.02 20.82 -15.02
N ILE A 326 -14.45 19.62 -14.64
CA ILE A 326 -14.57 18.48 -15.56
C ILE A 326 -15.85 18.61 -16.42
N THR A 327 -15.71 18.38 -17.71
CA THR A 327 -16.84 18.21 -18.63
C THR A 327 -17.07 16.72 -18.90
N LYS A 328 -18.31 16.36 -19.26
CA LYS A 328 -18.67 14.98 -19.56
C LYS A 328 -17.83 14.42 -20.72
N GLU A 329 -17.64 15.20 -21.78
CA GLU A 329 -16.84 14.81 -22.94
C GLU A 329 -15.39 14.51 -22.57
N LEU A 330 -14.76 15.35 -21.74
CA LEU A 330 -13.38 15.12 -21.29
C LEU A 330 -13.30 13.88 -20.40
N PHE A 331 -14.27 13.68 -19.51
CA PHE A 331 -14.35 12.49 -18.67
C PHE A 331 -14.45 11.21 -19.53
N GLU A 332 -15.38 11.17 -20.48
CA GLU A 332 -15.58 10.03 -21.39
C GLU A 332 -14.32 9.72 -22.19
N THR A 333 -13.65 10.76 -22.71
CA THR A 333 -12.36 10.60 -23.43
C THR A 333 -11.30 9.91 -22.54
N LYS A 334 -11.18 10.31 -21.28
CA LYS A 334 -10.20 9.71 -20.36
C LYS A 334 -10.64 8.31 -19.89
N TRP A 335 -11.93 8.09 -19.73
CA TRP A 335 -12.48 6.78 -19.45
C TRP A 335 -12.18 5.75 -20.55
N ASP A 336 -12.26 6.15 -21.81
CA ASP A 336 -11.90 5.30 -22.93
C ASP A 336 -10.40 4.89 -22.91
N VAL A 337 -9.52 5.78 -22.45
CA VAL A 337 -8.10 5.42 -22.27
C VAL A 337 -7.95 4.36 -21.19
N ILE A 338 -8.64 4.51 -20.04
CA ILE A 338 -8.60 3.54 -18.94
C ILE A 338 -9.14 2.18 -19.40
N LYS A 339 -10.28 2.16 -20.07
CA LYS A 339 -10.88 0.95 -20.64
C LYS A 339 -9.93 0.23 -21.61
N ASN A 340 -9.28 0.98 -22.49
CA ASN A 340 -8.43 0.44 -23.54
C ASN A 340 -7.01 0.11 -23.04
N SER A 341 -6.65 0.49 -21.81
CA SER A 341 -5.33 0.16 -21.22
C SER A 341 -5.14 -1.34 -20.97
N GLY A 342 -6.24 -2.09 -20.90
CA GLY A 342 -6.22 -3.52 -20.53
C GLY A 342 -5.90 -3.81 -19.06
N SER A 343 -5.39 -2.83 -18.32
CA SER A 343 -5.03 -2.94 -16.90
C SER A 343 -5.98 -2.20 -15.96
N GLY A 344 -6.90 -1.38 -16.50
CA GLY A 344 -7.74 -0.48 -15.71
C GLY A 344 -7.01 0.73 -15.12
N GLU A 345 -5.73 0.90 -15.39
CA GLU A 345 -4.96 2.11 -15.02
C GLU A 345 -4.96 3.16 -16.15
N PRO A 346 -4.87 4.43 -15.79
CA PRO A 346 -4.82 4.99 -14.44
C PRO A 346 -6.18 4.98 -13.72
N GLY A 347 -6.13 5.00 -12.37
CA GLY A 347 -7.32 5.24 -11.53
C GLY A 347 -7.82 6.67 -11.65
N LEU A 348 -8.97 6.96 -11.02
CA LEU A 348 -9.57 8.30 -10.97
C LEU A 348 -9.47 8.86 -9.55
N TYR A 349 -9.08 10.12 -9.42
CA TYR A 349 -9.09 10.87 -8.18
C TYR A 349 -9.84 12.19 -8.35
N PHE A 350 -11.12 12.20 -7.95
CA PHE A 350 -11.97 13.39 -7.95
C PHE A 350 -11.70 14.23 -6.71
N THR A 351 -11.56 15.53 -6.88
CA THR A 351 -11.22 16.46 -5.80
C THR A 351 -11.93 17.80 -5.96
N ASN A 352 -12.18 18.47 -4.84
CA ASN A 352 -12.66 19.86 -4.82
C ASN A 352 -11.49 20.87 -4.77
N SER A 353 -10.27 20.39 -4.60
CA SER A 353 -9.04 21.20 -4.68
C SER A 353 -7.89 20.35 -5.21
N ILE A 354 -7.22 20.84 -6.25
CA ILE A 354 -6.07 20.14 -6.87
C ILE A 354 -4.83 20.07 -5.98
N GLU A 355 -4.80 20.84 -4.88
CA GLU A 355 -3.73 20.79 -3.88
C GLU A 355 -3.86 19.59 -2.93
N LEU A 356 -5.08 19.06 -2.79
CA LEU A 356 -5.34 17.90 -1.96
C LEU A 356 -4.92 16.62 -2.67
N GLY A 357 -4.30 15.74 -1.92
CA GLY A 357 -3.94 14.42 -2.38
C GLY A 357 -4.49 13.31 -1.52
N SER A 358 -3.90 12.14 -1.68
CA SER A 358 -4.32 10.95 -0.97
C SER A 358 -3.12 10.07 -0.61
N ASN A 359 -3.33 9.16 0.33
CA ASN A 359 -2.42 8.06 0.59
C ASN A 359 -2.51 6.99 -0.53
N PRO A 360 -1.54 6.07 -0.63
CA PRO A 360 -1.48 5.07 -1.71
C PRO A 360 -2.74 4.25 -1.93
N CYS A 361 -3.49 3.96 -0.88
CA CYS A 361 -4.74 3.20 -0.97
C CYS A 361 -5.98 4.09 -1.20
N CYS A 362 -5.82 5.40 -1.27
CA CYS A 362 -6.84 6.38 -1.61
C CYS A 362 -8.03 6.52 -0.64
N GLU A 363 -7.94 6.01 0.61
CA GLU A 363 -9.01 6.17 1.60
C GLU A 363 -8.93 7.46 2.40
N ILE A 364 -7.75 8.08 2.51
CA ILE A 364 -7.54 9.29 3.32
C ILE A 364 -7.23 10.49 2.43
N SER A 365 -8.07 11.50 2.47
CA SER A 365 -7.78 12.79 1.86
C SER A 365 -6.76 13.55 2.70
N LEU A 366 -5.66 13.96 2.10
CA LEU A 366 -4.49 14.57 2.76
C LEU A 366 -4.16 15.94 2.17
N ASN A 367 -3.81 16.87 3.04
CA ASN A 367 -3.09 18.06 2.65
C ASN A 367 -1.61 17.73 2.39
N PRO A 368 -0.88 18.59 1.66
CA PRO A 368 0.58 18.47 1.56
C PRO A 368 1.24 18.31 2.92
N TYR A 369 2.18 17.37 3.02
CA TYR A 369 2.97 17.06 4.21
C TYR A 369 2.15 16.58 5.40
N GLN A 370 1.24 15.62 5.15
CA GLN A 370 0.35 15.08 6.16
C GLN A 370 0.38 13.54 6.16
N PHE A 371 0.11 12.97 7.34
CA PHE A 371 0.03 11.52 7.56
C PHE A 371 -1.40 11.04 7.67
N CYS A 372 -1.64 9.81 7.18
CA CYS A 372 -2.84 9.06 7.51
C CYS A 372 -2.68 8.38 8.87
N ASN A 373 -3.77 8.26 9.63
CA ASN A 373 -3.83 7.64 10.95
C ASN A 373 -5.04 6.71 11.01
N LEU A 374 -4.82 5.42 11.03
CA LEU A 374 -5.84 4.40 10.77
C LEU A 374 -6.12 3.53 12.00
N THR A 375 -7.40 3.17 12.16
CA THR A 375 -7.91 2.08 13.00
C THR A 375 -8.98 1.34 12.22
N SER A 376 -9.34 0.12 12.62
CA SER A 376 -10.36 -0.65 11.90
C SER A 376 -11.30 -1.35 12.83
N ILE A 377 -12.58 -1.38 12.47
CA ILE A 377 -13.67 -2.04 13.16
C ILE A 377 -14.06 -3.28 12.35
N ASN A 378 -14.08 -4.44 12.99
CA ASN A 378 -14.66 -5.65 12.41
C ASN A 378 -16.17 -5.58 12.52
N VAL A 379 -16.88 -5.49 11.40
CA VAL A 379 -18.35 -5.47 11.39
C VAL A 379 -18.98 -6.83 11.06
N SER A 380 -18.17 -7.84 10.75
CA SER A 380 -18.69 -9.16 10.35
C SER A 380 -19.39 -9.94 11.50
N ASN A 381 -19.19 -9.54 12.73
CA ASN A 381 -19.70 -10.20 13.93
C ASN A 381 -20.39 -9.21 14.88
N LEU A 382 -21.05 -8.19 14.33
CA LEU A 382 -21.86 -7.25 15.12
C LEU A 382 -23.07 -7.96 15.77
N GLU A 383 -23.35 -7.61 16.99
CA GLU A 383 -24.47 -8.16 17.77
C GLU A 383 -25.66 -7.20 17.85
N SER A 384 -25.41 -5.88 17.84
CA SER A 384 -26.43 -4.82 17.91
C SER A 384 -25.89 -3.47 17.44
N GLN A 385 -26.74 -2.45 17.36
CA GLN A 385 -26.35 -1.07 17.10
C GLN A 385 -25.43 -0.52 18.20
N GLU A 386 -25.68 -0.87 19.46
CA GLU A 386 -24.87 -0.46 20.61
C GLU A 386 -23.47 -1.05 20.53
N ASP A 387 -23.31 -2.30 20.09
CA ASP A 387 -22.00 -2.93 19.87
C ASP A 387 -21.21 -2.19 18.78
N LEU A 388 -21.86 -1.79 17.67
CA LEU A 388 -21.22 -0.98 16.65
C LEU A 388 -20.81 0.40 17.18
N ASN A 389 -21.70 1.05 17.97
CA ASN A 389 -21.40 2.35 18.57
C ASN A 389 -20.20 2.28 19.54
N GLU A 390 -20.11 1.24 20.36
CA GLU A 390 -18.97 1.05 21.27
C GLU A 390 -17.67 0.75 20.53
N ARG A 391 -17.70 -0.10 19.49
CA ARG A 391 -16.52 -0.33 18.64
C ARG A 391 -16.06 0.96 17.96
N ALA A 392 -17.00 1.80 17.52
CA ALA A 392 -16.70 3.08 16.89
C ALA A 392 -16.00 4.06 17.85
N LYS A 393 -16.46 4.14 19.10
CA LYS A 393 -15.81 4.91 20.17
C LYS A 393 -14.40 4.38 20.46
N VAL A 394 -14.26 3.07 20.67
CA VAL A 394 -12.95 2.44 20.93
C VAL A 394 -11.96 2.69 19.82
N ALA A 395 -12.36 2.53 18.55
CA ALA A 395 -11.50 2.79 17.41
C ALA A 395 -11.07 4.26 17.32
N ALA A 396 -11.98 5.20 17.60
CA ALA A 396 -11.68 6.63 17.64
C ALA A 396 -10.78 6.99 18.85
N PHE A 397 -10.99 6.37 20.02
CA PHE A 397 -10.12 6.50 21.19
C PHE A 397 -8.68 6.14 20.86
N ILE A 398 -8.45 4.93 20.35
CA ILE A 398 -7.12 4.44 19.96
C ILE A 398 -6.51 5.34 18.87
N GLY A 399 -7.29 5.70 17.83
CA GLY A 399 -6.86 6.60 16.77
C GLY A 399 -6.42 7.97 17.29
N THR A 400 -7.09 8.49 18.32
CA THR A 400 -6.74 9.79 18.93
C THR A 400 -5.45 9.69 19.74
N LEU A 401 -5.20 8.58 20.45
CA LEU A 401 -3.89 8.33 21.05
C LEU A 401 -2.77 8.31 19.99
N GLN A 402 -2.97 7.61 18.87
CA GLN A 402 -2.01 7.55 17.78
C GLN A 402 -1.74 8.93 17.15
N ALA A 403 -2.75 9.80 17.04
CA ALA A 403 -2.62 11.15 16.45
C ALA A 403 -1.65 12.06 17.22
N SER A 404 -1.33 11.74 18.47
CA SER A 404 -0.44 12.52 19.33
C SER A 404 1.07 12.30 19.11
N TYR A 405 1.44 11.31 18.26
CA TYR A 405 2.83 10.96 17.99
C TYR A 405 3.38 11.80 16.82
N THR A 406 3.71 13.07 17.07
CA THR A 406 4.04 14.06 16.02
C THR A 406 5.47 14.57 16.04
N ASP A 407 6.37 13.93 16.76
CA ASP A 407 7.78 14.33 16.81
C ASP A 407 8.58 13.71 15.67
N PHE A 408 8.52 14.35 14.49
CA PHE A 408 9.16 13.87 13.26
C PHE A 408 10.58 14.43 13.13
N HIS A 409 11.60 13.72 13.59
CA HIS A 409 12.98 14.23 13.72
C HIS A 409 13.68 14.61 12.41
N TYR A 410 13.43 13.90 11.31
CA TYR A 410 14.11 14.10 10.03
C TYR A 410 13.36 15.03 9.09
N LEU A 411 12.06 14.96 9.14
CA LEU A 411 11.19 15.65 8.20
C LEU A 411 11.13 17.14 8.46
N ARG A 412 10.84 17.93 7.42
CA ARG A 412 10.61 19.37 7.56
C ARG A 412 9.50 19.68 8.57
N ASN A 413 9.61 20.79 9.29
CA ASN A 413 8.62 21.19 10.31
C ASN A 413 7.17 21.33 9.76
N GLN A 414 7.02 21.46 8.44
CA GLN A 414 5.71 21.47 7.77
C GLN A 414 4.92 20.20 8.06
N TRP A 415 5.57 19.02 8.10
CA TRP A 415 4.93 17.74 8.42
C TRP A 415 4.29 17.76 9.81
N LYS A 416 5.03 18.18 10.82
CA LYS A 416 4.51 18.33 12.19
C LYS A 416 3.35 19.31 12.24
N LYS A 417 3.54 20.53 11.74
CA LYS A 417 2.52 21.57 11.75
C LYS A 417 1.22 21.16 11.08
N GLN A 418 1.32 20.52 9.90
CA GLN A 418 0.12 20.11 9.15
C GLN A 418 -0.58 18.93 9.79
N THR A 419 0.19 17.94 10.32
CA THR A 419 -0.37 16.80 11.02
C THR A 419 -1.09 17.21 12.30
N GLU A 420 -0.49 18.08 13.12
CA GLU A 420 -1.10 18.61 14.35
C GLU A 420 -2.31 19.50 14.08
N LYS A 421 -2.30 20.27 13.00
CA LYS A 421 -3.41 21.17 12.65
C LYS A 421 -4.71 20.45 12.42
N GLU A 422 -4.70 19.31 11.75
CA GLU A 422 -5.91 18.56 11.40
C GLU A 422 -6.12 17.30 12.23
N ALA A 423 -5.05 16.76 12.85
CA ALA A 423 -5.03 15.59 13.73
C ALA A 423 -5.91 14.44 13.22
N LEU A 424 -5.78 14.10 11.92
CA LEU A 424 -6.68 13.19 11.21
C LEU A 424 -6.79 11.82 11.86
N LEU A 425 -8.00 11.27 11.84
CA LEU A 425 -8.29 9.87 12.06
C LEU A 425 -8.77 9.24 10.75
N GLY A 426 -8.70 7.93 10.68
CA GLY A 426 -9.28 7.09 9.65
C GLY A 426 -9.86 5.84 10.29
N VAL A 427 -10.98 5.99 10.99
CA VAL A 427 -11.75 4.87 11.56
C VAL A 427 -12.44 4.16 10.39
N SER A 428 -11.99 2.95 10.10
CA SER A 428 -12.45 2.15 8.97
C SER A 428 -13.34 0.99 9.41
N LEU A 429 -14.24 0.57 8.54
CA LEU A 429 -15.04 -0.64 8.69
C LEU A 429 -14.45 -1.75 7.81
N THR A 430 -14.40 -2.99 8.29
CA THR A 430 -14.00 -4.15 7.51
C THR A 430 -14.93 -5.32 7.76
N GLY A 431 -15.12 -6.19 6.74
CA GLY A 431 -16.09 -7.27 6.82
C GLY A 431 -17.51 -6.88 6.39
N ILE A 432 -17.65 -5.77 5.68
CA ILE A 432 -18.95 -5.22 5.23
C ILE A 432 -19.74 -6.23 4.37
N ALA A 433 -19.05 -7.06 3.59
CA ALA A 433 -19.70 -8.07 2.78
C ALA A 433 -20.34 -9.22 3.57
N SER A 434 -20.14 -9.27 4.88
CA SER A 434 -20.67 -10.30 5.77
C SER A 434 -21.98 -9.93 6.46
N ILE A 435 -22.44 -8.68 6.31
CA ILE A 435 -23.63 -8.14 6.99
C ILE A 435 -24.67 -7.65 5.97
N ASP A 436 -25.91 -7.48 6.46
CA ASP A 436 -26.89 -6.64 5.79
C ASP A 436 -26.72 -5.21 6.33
N GLU A 437 -26.34 -4.29 5.44
CA GLU A 437 -26.10 -2.90 5.80
C GLU A 437 -27.35 -2.15 6.27
N SER A 438 -28.54 -2.67 5.99
CA SER A 438 -29.82 -2.08 6.44
C SER A 438 -30.12 -2.31 7.92
N ASP A 439 -29.41 -3.25 8.56
CA ASP A 439 -29.64 -3.60 9.98
C ASP A 439 -29.02 -2.56 10.95
N PHE A 440 -28.19 -1.63 10.45
CA PHE A 440 -27.41 -0.71 11.28
C PHE A 440 -27.45 0.74 10.80
N ASP A 441 -27.46 1.67 11.75
CA ASP A 441 -27.28 3.10 11.51
C ASP A 441 -25.79 3.48 11.63
N PHE A 442 -25.08 3.43 10.50
CA PHE A 442 -23.66 3.81 10.42
C PHE A 442 -23.43 5.31 10.66
N ALA A 443 -24.42 6.17 10.38
CA ALA A 443 -24.29 7.59 10.63
C ALA A 443 -24.31 7.92 12.12
N GLU A 444 -25.08 7.20 12.91
CA GLU A 444 -25.05 7.28 14.38
C GLU A 444 -23.68 6.89 14.91
N SER A 445 -23.15 5.72 14.49
CA SER A 445 -21.85 5.23 14.95
C SER A 445 -20.68 6.11 14.51
N ALA A 446 -20.75 6.72 13.32
CA ALA A 446 -19.76 7.70 12.87
C ALA A 446 -19.75 8.95 13.78
N LYS A 447 -20.91 9.44 14.22
CA LYS A 447 -21.01 10.53 15.19
C LYS A 447 -20.41 10.13 16.55
N CYS A 448 -20.66 8.91 17.02
CA CYS A 448 -20.00 8.39 18.23
C CYS A 448 -18.46 8.44 18.12
N SER A 449 -17.89 8.10 16.94
CA SER A 449 -16.46 8.25 16.69
C SER A 449 -15.99 9.70 16.78
N VAL A 450 -16.75 10.65 16.23
CA VAL A 450 -16.42 12.07 16.27
C VAL A 450 -16.47 12.60 17.72
N GLU A 451 -17.51 12.28 18.47
CA GLU A 451 -17.69 12.72 19.86
C GLU A 451 -16.58 12.21 20.76
N GLU A 452 -16.20 10.94 20.59
CA GLU A 452 -15.11 10.34 21.35
C GLU A 452 -13.74 10.96 20.98
N ASN A 453 -13.49 11.22 19.69
CA ASN A 453 -12.30 11.94 19.28
C ASN A 453 -12.22 13.33 19.92
N VAL A 454 -13.30 14.09 19.95
CA VAL A 454 -13.35 15.42 20.59
C VAL A 454 -13.06 15.32 22.09
N ARG A 455 -13.66 14.33 22.77
CA ARG A 455 -13.43 14.07 24.21
C ARG A 455 -11.95 13.83 24.52
N ILE A 456 -11.35 12.88 23.80
CA ILE A 456 -9.96 12.46 24.04
C ILE A 456 -8.96 13.53 23.56
N ALA A 457 -9.19 14.16 22.42
CA ALA A 457 -8.34 15.25 21.94
C ALA A 457 -8.22 16.38 22.96
N LYS A 458 -9.33 16.71 23.64
CA LYS A 458 -9.34 17.70 24.74
C LYS A 458 -8.48 17.25 25.93
N ILE A 459 -8.53 15.98 26.31
CA ILE A 459 -7.72 15.42 27.41
C ILE A 459 -6.24 15.45 27.05
N LEU A 460 -5.90 15.06 25.81
CA LEU A 460 -4.51 15.04 25.31
C LEU A 460 -3.95 16.43 24.97
N GLY A 461 -4.78 17.47 24.92
CA GLY A 461 -4.37 18.82 24.53
C GLY A 461 -3.99 18.93 23.03
N ILE A 462 -4.59 18.11 22.17
CA ILE A 462 -4.41 18.15 20.71
C ILE A 462 -5.69 18.66 20.04
N ASN A 463 -5.61 19.01 18.75
CA ASN A 463 -6.78 19.41 17.99
C ASN A 463 -7.71 18.21 17.75
N PRO A 464 -9.05 18.39 17.73
CA PRO A 464 -9.96 17.38 17.25
C PRO A 464 -9.77 17.17 15.74
N ALA A 465 -9.97 15.95 15.30
CA ALA A 465 -9.78 15.55 13.91
C ALA A 465 -10.74 16.25 12.96
N LYS A 466 -10.23 16.77 11.84
CA LYS A 466 -11.06 17.36 10.78
C LYS A 466 -11.85 16.30 10.00
N ARG A 467 -11.32 15.11 9.87
CA ARG A 467 -11.93 13.95 9.22
C ARG A 467 -11.65 12.73 10.07
N VAL A 468 -12.69 11.94 10.36
CA VAL A 468 -12.60 10.86 11.35
C VAL A 468 -12.80 9.48 10.72
N THR A 469 -13.72 9.33 9.78
CA THR A 469 -14.16 8.03 9.25
C THR A 469 -13.80 7.84 7.78
N CYS A 470 -13.41 6.61 7.43
CA CYS A 470 -13.09 6.19 6.06
C CYS A 470 -13.45 4.71 5.87
N ILE A 471 -13.31 4.18 4.68
CA ILE A 471 -13.24 2.74 4.45
C ILE A 471 -12.00 2.46 3.63
N LYS A 472 -11.06 1.70 4.23
CA LYS A 472 -9.82 1.29 3.58
C LYS A 472 -9.94 -0.11 2.96
N PRO A 473 -9.19 -0.42 1.90
CA PRO A 473 -9.03 -1.78 1.45
C PRO A 473 -8.13 -2.52 2.45
N GLU A 474 -8.77 -3.20 3.39
CA GLU A 474 -8.10 -3.92 4.49
C GLU A 474 -7.40 -5.19 3.97
N GLY A 475 -6.15 -5.10 3.60
CA GLY A 475 -5.42 -6.26 3.18
C GLY A 475 -5.18 -7.31 4.27
N THR A 476 -3.98 -7.26 4.84
CA THR A 476 -3.61 -8.18 5.92
C THR A 476 -4.39 -7.91 7.23
N GLY A 477 -4.88 -6.68 7.45
CA GLY A 477 -5.70 -6.34 8.62
C GLY A 477 -7.01 -7.14 8.67
N SER A 478 -7.72 -7.27 7.55
CA SER A 478 -8.94 -8.08 7.46
C SER A 478 -8.66 -9.56 7.71
N LEU A 479 -7.53 -10.08 7.22
CA LEU A 479 -7.11 -11.46 7.47
C LEU A 479 -6.84 -11.70 8.95
N VAL A 480 -6.16 -10.77 9.65
CA VAL A 480 -5.95 -10.85 11.10
C VAL A 480 -7.28 -10.79 11.86
N LEU A 481 -8.25 -10.03 11.37
CA LEU A 481 -9.61 -9.98 11.93
C LEU A 481 -10.51 -11.15 11.48
N GLY A 482 -10.05 -11.99 10.55
CA GLY A 482 -10.76 -13.16 10.03
C GLY A 482 -12.02 -12.81 9.24
N THR A 483 -11.96 -11.77 8.41
CA THR A 483 -13.11 -11.29 7.65
C THR A 483 -12.74 -10.83 6.23
N SER A 484 -13.73 -10.38 5.45
CA SER A 484 -13.52 -9.81 4.12
C SER A 484 -12.87 -8.43 4.18
N SER A 485 -12.22 -8.04 3.10
CA SER A 485 -11.42 -6.83 2.99
C SER A 485 -12.28 -5.57 2.82
N GLY A 486 -12.40 -4.75 3.85
CA GLY A 486 -13.14 -3.48 3.80
C GLY A 486 -14.56 -3.65 3.28
N ILE A 487 -14.85 -3.01 2.13
CA ILE A 487 -16.15 -3.07 1.46
C ILE A 487 -16.27 -4.21 0.42
N HIS A 488 -15.12 -4.87 0.12
CA HIS A 488 -15.09 -5.88 -0.95
C HIS A 488 -15.79 -7.18 -0.55
N ALA A 489 -16.36 -7.83 -1.54
CA ALA A 489 -16.97 -9.13 -1.41
C ALA A 489 -15.96 -10.23 -1.02
N TRP A 490 -16.45 -11.33 -0.48
CA TRP A 490 -15.68 -12.56 -0.38
C TRP A 490 -15.39 -13.12 -1.77
N HIS A 491 -14.27 -13.85 -1.90
CA HIS A 491 -13.88 -14.39 -3.20
C HIS A 491 -14.94 -15.38 -3.75
N ASN A 492 -15.32 -16.35 -2.93
CA ASN A 492 -16.38 -17.33 -3.24
C ASN A 492 -16.89 -17.95 -1.93
N ASP A 493 -17.90 -18.83 -1.98
CA ASP A 493 -18.38 -19.60 -0.83
C ASP A 493 -17.29 -20.48 -0.23
N PHE A 494 -16.51 -21.16 -1.09
CA PHE A 494 -15.35 -21.97 -0.75
C PHE A 494 -14.20 -21.64 -1.69
N TYR A 495 -13.02 -21.37 -1.13
CA TYR A 495 -11.84 -21.07 -1.92
C TYR A 495 -10.55 -21.35 -1.13
N ASN A 496 -9.45 -21.55 -1.83
CA ASN A 496 -8.12 -21.56 -1.26
C ASN A 496 -7.57 -20.15 -1.22
N ARG A 497 -7.03 -19.73 -0.05
CA ARG A 497 -6.23 -18.52 0.09
C ARG A 497 -4.76 -18.90 0.15
N ARG A 498 -3.95 -18.35 -0.74
CA ARG A 498 -2.52 -18.58 -0.82
C ARG A 498 -1.75 -17.43 -0.18
N LEU A 499 -0.76 -17.76 0.64
CA LEU A 499 0.16 -16.83 1.30
C LEU A 499 1.58 -17.14 0.83
N ARG A 500 2.32 -16.13 0.41
CA ARG A 500 3.73 -16.29 0.05
C ARG A 500 4.63 -16.25 1.28
N VAL A 501 5.65 -17.12 1.32
CA VAL A 501 6.60 -17.28 2.41
C VAL A 501 8.01 -17.48 1.87
N GLY A 502 9.01 -16.92 2.54
CA GLY A 502 10.41 -17.17 2.20
C GLY A 502 10.87 -18.54 2.70
N LYS A 503 11.61 -19.30 1.88
CA LYS A 503 12.15 -20.63 2.26
C LYS A 503 13.14 -20.60 3.43
N ASN A 504 13.65 -19.43 3.78
CA ASN A 504 14.51 -19.22 4.95
C ASN A 504 13.75 -18.99 6.25
N GLU A 505 12.43 -18.75 6.19
CA GLU A 505 11.60 -18.50 7.38
C GLU A 505 11.34 -19.79 8.16
N ALA A 506 11.31 -19.71 9.49
CA ALA A 506 11.10 -20.87 10.38
C ALA A 506 9.74 -21.54 10.12
N ILE A 507 8.71 -20.75 9.85
CA ILE A 507 7.35 -21.26 9.55
C ILE A 507 7.35 -22.14 8.29
N TYR A 508 8.10 -21.80 7.24
CA TYR A 508 8.22 -22.63 6.05
C TYR A 508 8.80 -24.01 6.39
N LYS A 509 9.91 -24.04 7.13
CA LYS A 509 10.56 -25.29 7.53
C LYS A 509 9.66 -26.17 8.39
N TYR A 510 9.00 -25.55 9.38
CA TYR A 510 8.03 -26.24 10.22
C TYR A 510 6.89 -26.87 9.41
N LEU A 511 6.29 -26.13 8.47
CA LEU A 511 5.20 -26.64 7.64
C LEU A 511 5.67 -27.76 6.71
N LEU A 512 6.85 -27.62 6.12
CA LEU A 512 7.42 -28.63 5.23
C LEU A 512 7.67 -29.96 5.97
N GLU A 513 8.06 -29.91 7.25
CA GLU A 513 8.32 -31.09 8.07
C GLU A 513 7.05 -31.72 8.63
N ASN A 514 6.02 -30.95 8.99
CA ASN A 514 4.86 -31.41 9.73
C ASN A 514 3.58 -31.52 8.90
N VAL A 515 3.42 -30.66 7.89
CA VAL A 515 2.23 -30.58 7.03
C VAL A 515 2.65 -30.22 5.59
N PRO A 516 3.50 -31.02 4.92
CA PRO A 516 4.04 -30.66 3.60
C PRO A 516 2.97 -30.43 2.53
N GLU A 517 1.77 -31.00 2.71
CA GLU A 517 0.67 -30.90 1.76
C GLU A 517 0.06 -29.48 1.62
N VAL A 518 0.40 -28.57 2.53
CA VAL A 518 -0.09 -27.17 2.49
C VAL A 518 0.93 -26.21 1.90
N VAL A 519 2.13 -26.68 1.56
CA VAL A 519 3.24 -25.88 1.06
C VAL A 519 3.65 -26.35 -0.32
N GLU A 520 3.83 -25.45 -1.24
CA GLU A 520 4.37 -25.72 -2.57
C GLU A 520 5.43 -24.66 -2.93
N ASP A 521 6.41 -25.00 -3.74
CA ASP A 521 7.40 -24.05 -4.24
C ASP A 521 6.75 -23.05 -5.17
N GLU A 522 7.18 -21.78 -5.10
CA GLU A 522 6.75 -20.75 -6.08
C GLU A 522 7.20 -21.13 -7.48
N VAL A 523 6.27 -21.07 -8.45
CA VAL A 523 6.57 -21.39 -9.87
C VAL A 523 7.46 -20.29 -10.50
N PHE A 524 7.27 -19.03 -10.09
CA PHE A 524 7.99 -17.87 -10.63
C PHE A 524 8.72 -17.11 -9.52
N GLY A 525 9.54 -17.78 -8.71
CA GLY A 525 10.27 -17.15 -7.60
C GLY A 525 11.08 -18.14 -6.79
N ASP A 526 11.85 -17.60 -5.83
CA ASP A 526 12.68 -18.40 -4.92
C ASP A 526 11.95 -18.75 -3.60
N GLY A 527 10.67 -18.37 -3.48
CA GLY A 527 9.83 -18.55 -2.31
C GLY A 527 9.05 -19.86 -2.31
N ALA A 528 8.06 -19.90 -1.44
CA ALA A 528 7.04 -20.94 -1.37
C ALA A 528 5.66 -20.33 -1.10
N VAL A 529 4.63 -21.12 -1.32
CA VAL A 529 3.23 -20.73 -1.16
C VAL A 529 2.59 -21.64 -0.11
N ILE A 530 1.95 -21.03 0.89
CA ILE A 530 1.13 -21.71 1.89
C ILE A 530 -0.33 -21.58 1.48
N THR A 531 -1.06 -22.70 1.39
CA THR A 531 -2.47 -22.72 1.01
C THR A 531 -3.35 -23.00 2.23
N VAL A 532 -4.37 -22.15 2.45
CA VAL A 532 -5.36 -22.30 3.52
C VAL A 532 -6.75 -22.28 2.92
N PRO A 533 -7.58 -23.32 3.13
CA PRO A 533 -8.95 -23.35 2.64
C PRO A 533 -9.85 -22.43 3.47
N VAL A 534 -10.63 -21.61 2.82
CA VAL A 534 -11.53 -20.63 3.43
C VAL A 534 -12.98 -20.92 3.05
N LYS A 535 -13.90 -20.78 4.00
CA LYS A 535 -15.33 -20.74 3.79
C LYS A 535 -15.84 -19.35 4.15
N ALA A 536 -16.53 -18.70 3.22
CA ALA A 536 -17.25 -17.45 3.51
C ALA A 536 -18.41 -17.70 4.51
N PRO A 537 -18.81 -16.68 5.31
CA PRO A 537 -20.01 -16.77 6.13
C PRO A 537 -21.25 -17.04 5.27
N ASP A 538 -22.23 -17.69 5.88
CA ASP A 538 -23.52 -17.89 5.20
C ASP A 538 -24.16 -16.53 4.88
N ARG A 539 -24.69 -16.38 3.66
CA ARG A 539 -25.26 -15.13 3.10
C ARG A 539 -24.26 -13.98 2.86
N ALA A 540 -22.97 -14.24 2.92
CA ALA A 540 -21.96 -13.24 2.56
C ALA A 540 -22.10 -12.85 1.08
N LYS A 541 -21.81 -11.59 0.77
CA LYS A 541 -21.70 -11.12 -0.62
C LYS A 541 -20.41 -11.70 -1.21
N ILE A 542 -20.50 -12.29 -2.40
CA ILE A 542 -19.36 -12.89 -3.12
C ILE A 542 -19.06 -12.08 -4.38
N ARG A 543 -17.84 -12.22 -4.94
CA ARG A 543 -17.34 -11.43 -6.08
C ARG A 543 -18.17 -11.49 -7.37
N THR A 544 -19.13 -12.40 -7.45
CA THR A 544 -20.04 -12.50 -8.59
C THR A 544 -21.20 -11.52 -8.54
N GLU A 545 -21.29 -10.67 -7.50
CA GLU A 545 -22.31 -9.63 -7.37
C GLU A 545 -22.32 -8.68 -8.59
N ASP A 546 -23.46 -8.06 -8.84
CA ASP A 546 -23.59 -7.05 -9.91
C ASP A 546 -22.75 -5.80 -9.58
N VAL A 547 -22.05 -5.27 -10.58
CA VAL A 547 -21.14 -4.12 -10.40
C VAL A 547 -21.86 -2.88 -9.87
N GLU A 548 -23.12 -2.66 -10.28
CA GLU A 548 -23.91 -1.51 -9.82
C GLU A 548 -24.34 -1.67 -8.35
N GLN A 549 -24.63 -2.89 -7.90
CA GLN A 549 -24.88 -3.15 -6.47
C GLN A 549 -23.65 -2.81 -5.64
N PHE A 550 -22.47 -3.17 -6.10
CA PHE A 550 -21.21 -2.81 -5.44
C PHE A 550 -20.98 -1.30 -5.42
N LEU A 551 -21.16 -0.61 -6.54
CA LEU A 551 -21.04 0.84 -6.64
C LEU A 551 -22.06 1.58 -5.75
N ASN A 552 -23.30 1.09 -5.68
CA ASN A 552 -24.34 1.66 -4.80
C ASN A 552 -23.99 1.44 -3.32
N ARG A 553 -23.36 0.33 -2.96
CA ARG A 553 -22.83 0.12 -1.60
C ARG A 553 -21.71 1.11 -1.27
N ILE A 554 -20.79 1.43 -2.20
CA ILE A 554 -19.79 2.49 -2.04
C ILE A 554 -20.51 3.84 -1.74
N LYS A 555 -21.51 4.18 -2.53
CA LYS A 555 -22.30 5.41 -2.35
C LYS A 555 -23.01 5.44 -0.99
N HIS A 556 -23.57 4.32 -0.54
CA HIS A 556 -24.24 4.19 0.75
C HIS A 556 -23.27 4.50 1.90
N PHE A 557 -22.11 3.83 1.96
CA PHE A 557 -21.12 4.07 3.01
C PHE A 557 -20.46 5.44 2.93
N THR A 558 -20.30 6.00 1.75
CA THR A 558 -19.85 7.40 1.61
C THR A 558 -20.82 8.33 2.33
N LYS A 559 -22.13 8.18 2.13
CA LYS A 559 -23.14 9.04 2.74
C LYS A 559 -23.30 8.82 4.24
N THR A 560 -23.38 7.55 4.67
CA THR A 560 -23.76 7.22 6.05
C THR A 560 -22.54 7.19 6.99
N TRP A 561 -21.39 6.72 6.54
CA TRP A 561 -20.20 6.59 7.37
C TRP A 561 -19.20 7.73 7.15
N VAL A 562 -18.75 7.93 5.92
CA VAL A 562 -17.65 8.88 5.64
C VAL A 562 -18.07 10.33 5.81
N GLN A 563 -19.22 10.72 5.25
CA GLN A 563 -19.73 12.10 5.37
C GLN A 563 -20.15 12.45 6.80
N SER A 564 -20.66 11.49 7.57
CA SER A 564 -21.04 11.69 8.98
C SER A 564 -19.83 11.89 9.90
N GLY A 565 -18.64 11.42 9.52
CA GLY A 565 -17.38 11.64 10.23
C GLY A 565 -16.56 12.83 9.70
N HIS A 566 -17.15 13.68 8.85
CA HIS A 566 -16.48 14.84 8.25
C HIS A 566 -16.79 16.13 9.00
N ASN A 567 -15.82 16.69 9.71
CA ASN A 567 -15.95 17.92 10.49
C ASN A 567 -15.42 19.18 9.76
N GLY A 568 -14.82 19.04 8.58
CA GLY A 568 -14.34 20.17 7.80
C GLY A 568 -13.24 19.82 6.80
N GLY A 569 -13.02 20.76 5.90
CA GLY A 569 -12.14 20.61 4.75
C GLY A 569 -12.89 20.47 3.43
N MET A 570 -12.18 20.58 2.31
CA MET A 570 -12.81 20.60 0.99
C MET A 570 -13.18 19.19 0.49
N ASN A 571 -12.40 18.17 0.87
CA ASN A 571 -12.68 16.78 0.56
C ASN A 571 -12.98 16.00 1.84
N THR A 572 -13.93 15.08 1.79
CA THR A 572 -14.10 14.02 2.79
C THR A 572 -12.95 13.00 2.69
N HIS A 573 -12.84 12.10 3.66
CA HIS A 573 -12.18 10.82 3.40
C HIS A 573 -12.96 10.02 2.35
N ASN A 574 -12.53 8.84 2.02
CA ASN A 574 -13.07 8.07 0.91
C ASN A 574 -13.44 6.64 1.33
N VAL A 575 -14.34 6.05 0.58
CA VAL A 575 -14.52 4.60 0.50
C VAL A 575 -13.58 4.10 -0.59
N SER A 576 -12.41 3.59 -0.19
CA SER A 576 -11.46 3.06 -1.15
C SER A 576 -11.91 1.69 -1.64
N ALA A 577 -12.03 1.55 -2.95
CA ALA A 577 -12.44 0.31 -3.58
C ALA A 577 -11.77 0.10 -4.94
N THR A 578 -11.60 -1.17 -5.29
CA THR A 578 -11.25 -1.63 -6.64
C THR A 578 -12.50 -2.24 -7.26
N VAL A 579 -12.93 -1.70 -8.38
CA VAL A 579 -14.13 -2.13 -9.11
C VAL A 579 -13.71 -3.09 -10.22
N SER A 580 -14.09 -4.35 -10.11
CA SER A 580 -13.89 -5.36 -11.18
C SER A 580 -14.99 -5.22 -12.23
N ILE A 581 -14.62 -4.96 -13.48
CA ILE A 581 -15.55 -4.60 -14.55
C ILE A 581 -15.56 -5.67 -15.63
N ARG A 582 -16.73 -6.30 -15.87
CA ARG A 582 -16.91 -7.22 -16.99
C ARG A 582 -16.92 -6.45 -18.33
N GLN A 583 -16.61 -7.13 -19.43
CA GLN A 583 -16.50 -6.52 -20.75
C GLN A 583 -17.71 -5.66 -21.13
N ASP A 584 -18.92 -6.08 -20.77
CA ASP A 584 -20.17 -5.40 -21.12
C ASP A 584 -20.56 -4.28 -20.14
N ASP A 585 -19.90 -4.17 -18.98
CA ASP A 585 -20.29 -3.25 -17.91
C ASP A 585 -19.57 -1.90 -17.97
N TRP A 586 -18.54 -1.72 -18.79
CA TRP A 586 -17.75 -0.49 -18.85
C TRP A 586 -18.58 0.77 -19.07
N SER A 587 -19.61 0.72 -19.93
CA SER A 587 -20.48 1.87 -20.19
C SER A 587 -21.42 2.17 -19.02
N ARG A 588 -21.92 1.14 -18.33
CA ARG A 588 -22.75 1.28 -17.12
C ARG A 588 -21.95 1.94 -16.00
N VAL A 589 -20.73 1.49 -15.79
CA VAL A 589 -19.81 2.04 -14.79
C VAL A 589 -19.48 3.49 -15.10
N SER A 590 -19.15 3.83 -16.36
CA SER A 590 -18.91 5.23 -16.77
C SER A 590 -20.09 6.15 -16.46
N THR A 591 -21.29 5.72 -16.80
CA THR A 591 -22.51 6.50 -16.53
C THR A 591 -22.70 6.69 -15.03
N TRP A 592 -22.57 5.62 -14.24
CA TRP A 592 -22.72 5.70 -12.79
C TRP A 592 -21.68 6.64 -12.16
N LEU A 593 -20.40 6.56 -12.57
CA LEU A 593 -19.32 7.42 -12.07
C LEU A 593 -19.62 8.90 -12.35
N TRP A 594 -20.08 9.20 -13.57
CA TRP A 594 -20.44 10.55 -13.96
C TRP A 594 -21.60 11.10 -13.11
N ASP A 595 -22.65 10.32 -12.94
CA ASP A 595 -23.87 10.73 -12.23
C ASP A 595 -23.68 10.80 -10.70
N ASN A 596 -22.60 10.18 -10.17
CA ASN A 596 -22.34 10.06 -8.74
C ASN A 596 -20.96 10.59 -8.31
N GLN A 597 -20.44 11.63 -8.96
CA GLN A 597 -19.11 12.20 -8.70
C GLN A 597 -18.87 12.58 -7.23
N ASP A 598 -19.94 12.92 -6.49
CA ASP A 598 -19.87 13.28 -5.07
C ASP A 598 -19.87 12.07 -4.13
N ALA A 599 -20.03 10.87 -4.66
CA ALA A 599 -20.06 9.64 -3.88
C ALA A 599 -18.68 9.00 -3.64
N PHE A 600 -17.61 9.56 -4.20
CA PHE A 600 -16.24 9.03 -4.04
C PHE A 600 -15.20 10.10 -4.33
N ASN A 601 -14.00 9.95 -3.77
CA ASN A 601 -12.83 10.73 -4.20
C ASN A 601 -11.97 9.92 -5.17
N GLY A 602 -11.65 8.67 -4.83
CA GLY A 602 -10.82 7.83 -5.68
C GLY A 602 -11.34 6.41 -5.77
N LEU A 603 -11.29 5.86 -6.97
CA LEU A 603 -11.59 4.46 -7.27
C LEU A 603 -10.54 3.91 -8.24
N SER A 604 -10.22 2.64 -8.07
CA SER A 604 -9.42 1.85 -9.00
C SER A 604 -10.31 0.89 -9.78
N PHE A 605 -9.89 0.54 -10.98
CA PHE A 605 -10.65 -0.31 -11.88
C PHE A 605 -9.77 -1.47 -12.33
N LEU A 606 -10.38 -2.65 -12.49
CA LEU A 606 -9.72 -3.81 -13.09
C LEU A 606 -10.70 -4.50 -14.04
N PRO A 607 -10.24 -4.98 -15.19
CA PRO A 607 -11.02 -5.93 -15.97
C PRO A 607 -11.34 -7.16 -15.11
N TYR A 608 -12.61 -7.63 -15.18
CA TYR A 608 -12.98 -8.84 -14.47
C TYR A 608 -12.25 -10.04 -15.10
N ASP A 609 -11.34 -10.62 -14.35
CA ASP A 609 -10.62 -11.83 -14.74
C ASP A 609 -11.08 -13.01 -13.88
N THR A 610 -11.12 -14.19 -14.47
CA THR A 610 -11.47 -15.44 -13.80
C THR A 610 -10.29 -16.03 -13.02
N GLY A 611 -9.14 -15.37 -12.99
CA GLY A 611 -8.00 -15.76 -12.16
C GLY A 611 -7.33 -17.05 -12.60
N THR A 612 -6.90 -17.13 -13.84
CA THR A 612 -6.38 -18.36 -14.46
C THR A 612 -4.86 -18.53 -14.38
N TYR A 613 -4.13 -17.62 -13.72
CA TYR A 613 -2.69 -17.79 -13.63
C TYR A 613 -2.26 -18.75 -12.50
N VAL A 614 -1.13 -19.40 -12.73
CA VAL A 614 -0.61 -20.43 -11.82
C VAL A 614 -0.32 -19.83 -10.43
N GLN A 615 -0.81 -20.49 -9.36
CA GLN A 615 -0.67 -20.04 -7.98
C GLN A 615 -1.29 -18.65 -7.69
N ALA A 616 -2.44 -18.34 -8.32
CA ALA A 616 -3.22 -17.17 -7.98
C ALA A 616 -3.50 -17.10 -6.46
N PRO A 617 -3.57 -15.89 -5.85
CA PRO A 617 -3.82 -15.71 -4.42
C PRO A 617 -5.10 -16.35 -3.92
N PHE A 618 -6.06 -16.49 -4.82
CA PHE A 618 -7.36 -17.13 -4.60
C PHE A 618 -7.60 -18.21 -5.65
N GLU A 619 -8.17 -19.33 -5.24
CA GLU A 619 -8.55 -20.41 -6.11
C GLU A 619 -9.91 -20.96 -5.69
N ASP A 620 -10.88 -20.98 -6.61
CA ASP A 620 -12.19 -21.57 -6.34
C ASP A 620 -12.07 -23.06 -6.07
N ILE A 621 -12.72 -23.55 -5.01
CA ILE A 621 -12.82 -24.97 -4.68
C ILE A 621 -14.27 -25.34 -4.33
N ASP A 622 -14.58 -26.63 -4.42
CA ASP A 622 -15.86 -27.14 -3.94
C ASP A 622 -15.84 -27.46 -2.44
N LYS A 623 -17.02 -27.72 -1.89
CA LYS A 623 -17.18 -28.07 -0.47
C LYS A 623 -16.39 -29.32 -0.08
N THR A 624 -16.33 -30.34 -0.94
CA THR A 624 -15.62 -31.58 -0.66
C THR A 624 -14.13 -31.35 -0.50
N ARG A 625 -13.53 -30.61 -1.43
CA ARG A 625 -12.13 -30.23 -1.37
C ARG A 625 -11.83 -29.34 -0.16
N TYR A 626 -12.75 -28.41 0.19
CA TYR A 626 -12.65 -27.62 1.40
C TYR A 626 -12.58 -28.51 2.67
N GLU A 627 -13.49 -29.49 2.80
CA GLU A 627 -13.56 -30.37 3.97
C GLU A 627 -12.32 -31.29 4.09
N GLU A 628 -11.82 -31.78 2.95
CA GLU A 628 -10.59 -32.59 2.91
C GLU A 628 -9.36 -31.79 3.31
N PHE A 629 -9.21 -30.60 2.74
CA PHE A 629 -8.03 -29.77 2.99
C PHE A 629 -8.05 -29.16 4.40
N SER A 630 -9.23 -28.87 4.94
CA SER A 630 -9.41 -28.37 6.32
C SER A 630 -8.83 -29.34 7.37
N LYS A 631 -8.97 -30.66 7.16
CA LYS A 631 -8.39 -31.68 8.06
C LYS A 631 -6.86 -31.64 8.10
N ARG A 632 -6.23 -31.21 7.00
CA ARG A 632 -4.77 -31.11 6.89
C ARG A 632 -4.25 -29.89 7.64
N VAL A 633 -4.85 -28.70 7.39
CA VAL A 633 -4.42 -27.45 8.00
C VAL A 633 -4.66 -27.40 9.53
N GLN A 634 -5.64 -28.14 10.05
CA GLN A 634 -5.90 -28.24 11.50
C GLN A 634 -4.76 -28.92 12.29
N ARG A 635 -3.79 -29.56 11.63
CA ARG A 635 -2.59 -30.10 12.26
C ARG A 635 -1.52 -29.05 12.55
N ILE A 636 -1.68 -27.84 12.03
CA ILE A 636 -0.74 -26.74 12.20
C ILE A 636 -0.90 -26.16 13.62
N ASN A 637 0.22 -26.12 14.36
CA ASN A 637 0.32 -25.46 15.65
C ASN A 637 1.48 -24.47 15.65
N LEU A 638 1.20 -23.17 15.64
CA LEU A 638 2.24 -22.12 15.53
C LEU A 638 3.11 -22.01 16.80
N GLU A 639 2.68 -22.55 17.93
CA GLU A 639 3.50 -22.59 19.15
C GLU A 639 4.71 -23.52 19.01
N ASP A 640 4.66 -24.49 18.08
CA ASP A 640 5.74 -25.43 17.79
C ASP A 640 6.78 -24.86 16.81
N VAL A 641 6.55 -23.66 16.27
CA VAL A 641 7.48 -22.99 15.34
C VAL A 641 8.64 -22.39 16.14
N LEU A 642 9.77 -23.08 16.13
CA LEU A 642 11.01 -22.62 16.76
C LEU A 642 11.83 -21.81 15.78
N GLU A 643 12.25 -20.63 16.20
CA GLU A 643 13.07 -19.71 15.41
C GLU A 643 14.33 -19.36 16.21
N ILE A 644 15.51 -19.78 15.71
CA ILE A 644 16.79 -19.56 16.41
C ILE A 644 17.35 -18.17 16.09
N GLU A 645 17.06 -17.64 14.90
CA GLU A 645 17.48 -16.33 14.42
C GLU A 645 16.29 -15.57 13.86
N ASP A 646 16.31 -14.25 13.94
CA ASP A 646 15.30 -13.39 13.29
C ASP A 646 15.41 -13.47 11.77
N ASN A 647 14.61 -14.31 11.15
CA ASN A 647 14.49 -14.47 9.71
C ASN A 647 13.22 -13.79 9.16
N THR A 648 12.71 -12.76 9.84
CA THR A 648 11.56 -11.99 9.35
C THR A 648 11.80 -11.49 7.94
N ASN A 649 10.93 -11.88 7.01
CA ASN A 649 10.94 -11.42 5.63
C ASN A 649 9.66 -10.62 5.33
N LEU A 650 9.82 -9.31 5.16
CA LEU A 650 8.70 -8.40 4.87
C LEU A 650 8.54 -8.12 3.35
N GLN A 651 9.36 -8.74 2.50
CA GLN A 651 9.33 -8.51 1.04
C GLN A 651 8.06 -9.05 0.37
N GLY A 652 7.47 -10.10 0.90
CA GLY A 652 6.33 -10.79 0.29
C GLY A 652 4.95 -10.13 0.47
N GLU A 653 4.86 -8.92 1.06
CA GLU A 653 3.57 -8.24 1.23
C GLU A 653 3.16 -7.42 0.01
N LEU A 654 1.96 -7.68 -0.50
CA LEU A 654 1.31 -6.81 -1.47
C LEU A 654 0.83 -5.52 -0.82
N ALA A 655 1.14 -4.38 -1.42
CA ALA A 655 0.78 -3.07 -0.89
C ALA A 655 -0.73 -2.78 -0.99
N CYS A 656 -1.40 -3.45 -1.90
CA CYS A 656 -2.85 -3.36 -2.12
C CYS A 656 -3.44 -4.76 -2.12
N SER A 657 -4.28 -5.07 -1.15
CA SER A 657 -5.05 -6.31 -1.09
C SER A 657 -6.55 -6.02 -1.05
N GLY A 658 -7.00 -5.12 -1.90
CA GLY A 658 -8.38 -5.10 -2.31
C GLY A 658 -8.51 -6.00 -3.53
N GLY A 659 -8.90 -7.25 -3.33
CA GLY A 659 -9.06 -8.30 -4.33
C GLY A 659 -8.45 -8.01 -5.70
N GLU A 660 -7.33 -8.64 -6.02
CA GLU A 660 -6.71 -8.69 -7.35
C GLU A 660 -5.61 -7.66 -7.72
N CYS A 661 -5.02 -6.90 -6.81
CA CYS A 661 -3.76 -6.22 -7.12
C CYS A 661 -2.55 -7.13 -6.87
N GLU A 662 -2.61 -8.36 -7.32
CA GLU A 662 -1.48 -9.31 -7.40
C GLU A 662 -1.08 -9.54 -8.86
N VAL A 663 -0.96 -8.48 -9.63
CA VAL A 663 -0.40 -8.60 -10.96
C VAL A 663 1.07 -8.18 -10.89
N TYR A 664 1.93 -9.20 -11.11
CA TYR A 664 3.37 -9.19 -11.43
C TYR A 664 4.36 -8.98 -10.32
#